data_31b9431aeabef2eafc22d504f42e4286
#
_entry.id   31b9431aeabef2eafc22d504f42e4286
#
_cell.length_a   1.000
_cell.length_b   1.000
_cell.length_c   1.000
_cell.angle_alpha   90.00
_cell.angle_beta   90.00
_cell.angle_gamma   90.00
#
_symmetry.space_group_name_H-M   'P 1'
#
loop_
_entity.id
_entity.type
_entity.pdbx_description
1 polymer ?
#
loop_
_entity_poly.entity_id
_entity_poly.type
_entity_poly.pdbx_seq_one_letter_code
_entity_poly.pdbx_strand_id
1 'polypeptide(L)'
;MKPSNTGKPYWRSLSELENSPEFEEFVQREFPVAASEFPDGISRRRWLQLMAASLAFGGLAGCRYRQENIVPLAKRPEGWVPGKPQRYATSIELAGAPRHLLVTCYDGRPIKVEGNPEHAYSLGATDAYSQACVLNLYDPDRCASVRQLDQGQAFTKTWDDFAAFAAKHFQALKDQGGDGLCVLLEPTESAAVHGQLSGLKAAYPKAELFCYAPLASDHERHGAELAFGKPVRTLLDLSKAQVVVSLDADLLGEHPAALRLARQFAEGRDVSTAADAKSSWMNRLYVAESQYTTTGVAADHRLAVRSVDMAVLVGDLEKRIRGMLDAGKVQPPDAGGSRRDRILQAMAADLFEHRGAGLIAVGPRQPAEVHAQVHRLNKLLGNVGKTVAYADEPAAGYAAPCGSLADLGKRIQAGSVKTLVVLGGNPVYDAPVDLEFAQALAKVSTAIHLSTHENETSQLCQWLLPQTHPFESWGDCRAVDGAICVTQPLIETLLGGKSTLELLALLLGDKSDPQTLVRQAVDRVAGRTLSDKDWRKLLHDGFLADSSLKPAAVEWKEAAPAQVKPVAADELEVVFCRSETVYDGRFANNGWLQETPHLVSKMTWDNAALLSPATAKRLGVQIGTLVRLDLDGRSLEIPAFILPGQADDSIGLALGYGRTAAGLVGGSERQGIAPVGVNVNPLRTTAALHVATGAKLTPLGGHYKFALTQAHHAIDKVGLEAIGKRVGELVREGTHEQYQQDPDFVQHGGHELVSLWKEVSYDGQHAWGMSIDLNKCIGCNACLVACQAENNVPVVGKEQVARGREMHWIRIDRYFRGSGAEDEDLQVVHQPVMCQQCENAPCEQVCPVAATVHTREGLNDMVYNRCIGTRYCANNCPYKVRRFNFFNNTKELDQPQRQLLQLAQNPEVTVRSRGVMEKCTYCVQRIQNAKIDARSEGRLIRDGEIQTACQQVCPTRAIEFGDLNKDTRVAKSHQQDPRAYGLLAELNVKPRTVYLARLRNPHPALAAQDKGEGSSSTGGHS
;
A
#
# COMPACT_ATOMS: atom_id res chain seq x y z
N MET A 1 -40.05 21.90 -19.53
CA MET A 1 -40.87 21.69 -20.77
C MET A 1 -40.29 20.52 -21.52
N LYS A 2 -41.03 19.38 -21.65
CA LYS A 2 -40.59 18.26 -22.48
C LYS A 2 -40.57 18.71 -23.93
N PRO A 3 -39.56 18.39 -24.74
CA PRO A 3 -39.58 18.68 -26.17
C PRO A 3 -40.72 17.92 -26.81
N SER A 4 -41.56 18.61 -27.58
CA SER A 4 -42.62 18.02 -28.37
C SER A 4 -41.99 17.21 -29.50
N ASN A 5 -41.87 15.92 -29.31
CA ASN A 5 -41.39 14.99 -30.31
C ASN A 5 -42.55 14.64 -31.22
N THR A 6 -42.60 15.20 -32.43
CA THR A 6 -43.61 14.95 -33.45
C THR A 6 -43.37 13.67 -34.28
N GLY A 7 -42.45 12.80 -33.84
CA GLY A 7 -42.21 11.48 -34.40
C GLY A 7 -42.88 10.38 -33.56
N LYS A 8 -43.31 9.26 -34.17
CA LYS A 8 -43.74 8.09 -33.41
C LYS A 8 -42.58 7.68 -32.49
N PRO A 9 -42.81 7.54 -31.16
CA PRO A 9 -41.76 7.11 -30.27
C PRO A 9 -41.43 5.64 -30.58
N TYR A 10 -40.13 5.41 -30.83
CA TYR A 10 -39.61 4.03 -30.95
C TYR A 10 -38.75 3.77 -29.71
N TRP A 11 -38.98 2.64 -29.07
CA TRP A 11 -38.18 2.15 -27.94
C TRP A 11 -37.37 0.95 -28.43
N ARG A 12 -36.17 0.82 -27.89
CA ARG A 12 -35.23 -0.27 -28.23
C ARG A 12 -35.47 -1.51 -27.39
N SER A 13 -36.11 -1.34 -26.23
CA SER A 13 -36.42 -2.43 -25.30
C SER A 13 -37.69 -2.13 -24.51
N LEU A 14 -38.25 -3.16 -23.86
CA LEU A 14 -39.36 -3.00 -22.92
C LEU A 14 -38.98 -2.19 -21.70
N SER A 15 -37.74 -2.37 -21.20
CA SER A 15 -37.20 -1.62 -20.06
C SER A 15 -37.08 -0.11 -20.34
N GLU A 16 -36.77 0.28 -21.59
CA GLU A 16 -36.79 1.67 -22.04
C GLU A 16 -38.21 2.24 -22.11
N LEU A 17 -39.20 1.43 -22.59
CA LEU A 17 -40.59 1.82 -22.62
C LEU A 17 -41.16 2.03 -21.21
N GLU A 18 -40.85 1.15 -20.29
CA GLU A 18 -41.31 1.16 -18.91
C GLU A 18 -40.50 2.14 -18.05
N ASN A 19 -39.37 2.68 -18.55
CA ASN A 19 -38.41 3.53 -17.82
C ASN A 19 -38.02 2.91 -16.46
N SER A 20 -37.67 1.61 -16.54
CA SER A 20 -37.38 0.85 -15.33
C SER A 20 -36.13 1.39 -14.60
N PRO A 21 -36.02 1.21 -13.28
CA PRO A 21 -34.83 1.63 -12.52
C PRO A 21 -33.53 1.04 -13.06
N GLU A 22 -33.57 -0.18 -13.55
CA GLU A 22 -32.41 -0.85 -14.17
C GLU A 22 -32.02 -0.19 -15.50
N PHE A 23 -33.02 0.29 -16.29
CA PHE A 23 -32.77 1.04 -17.51
C PHE A 23 -32.17 2.42 -17.19
N GLU A 24 -32.67 3.13 -16.18
CA GLU A 24 -32.09 4.40 -15.72
C GLU A 24 -30.65 4.21 -15.22
N GLU A 25 -30.37 3.16 -14.47
CA GLU A 25 -29.02 2.80 -14.03
C GLU A 25 -28.11 2.47 -15.23
N PHE A 26 -28.61 1.75 -16.21
CA PHE A 26 -27.89 1.45 -17.44
C PHE A 26 -27.56 2.73 -18.23
N VAL A 27 -28.55 3.64 -18.41
CA VAL A 27 -28.35 4.92 -19.12
C VAL A 27 -27.34 5.80 -18.39
N GLN A 28 -27.39 5.86 -17.07
CA GLN A 28 -26.42 6.62 -16.28
C GLN A 28 -25.02 6.02 -16.31
N ARG A 29 -24.90 4.71 -16.48
CA ARG A 29 -23.62 4.02 -16.65
C ARG A 29 -22.95 4.38 -17.96
N GLU A 30 -23.74 4.49 -19.05
CA GLU A 30 -23.25 4.86 -20.39
C GLU A 30 -23.15 6.37 -20.61
N PHE A 31 -24.09 7.16 -20.06
CA PHE A 31 -24.21 8.60 -20.28
C PHE A 31 -24.31 9.34 -18.93
N PRO A 32 -23.17 9.70 -18.31
CA PRO A 32 -23.20 10.47 -17.06
C PRO A 32 -23.92 11.81 -17.26
N VAL A 33 -24.58 12.29 -16.19
CA VAL A 33 -25.35 13.54 -16.17
C VAL A 33 -24.53 14.74 -16.71
N ALA A 34 -23.23 14.77 -16.47
CA ALA A 34 -22.32 15.81 -16.99
C ALA A 34 -21.90 15.62 -18.46
N ALA A 35 -22.19 14.48 -19.09
CA ALA A 35 -21.88 14.24 -20.52
C ALA A 35 -22.94 14.78 -21.47
N SER A 36 -24.15 15.11 -20.97
CA SER A 36 -25.28 15.61 -21.73
C SER A 36 -25.61 17.07 -21.47
N GLU A 37 -24.64 17.89 -21.10
CA GLU A 37 -24.84 19.33 -20.94
C GLU A 37 -25.03 20.02 -22.30
N PHE A 38 -26.21 19.87 -22.85
CA PHE A 38 -26.76 20.90 -23.71
C PHE A 38 -27.65 21.79 -22.85
N PRO A 39 -27.39 23.10 -22.78
CA PRO A 39 -28.29 24.02 -22.08
C PRO A 39 -29.68 23.94 -22.67
N ASP A 40 -30.70 23.71 -21.85
CA ASP A 40 -32.07 23.71 -22.23
C ASP A 40 -32.42 25.05 -22.96
N GLY A 41 -32.98 24.93 -24.17
CA GLY A 41 -33.50 26.11 -24.91
C GLY A 41 -32.77 26.50 -26.18
N ILE A 42 -31.77 25.78 -26.64
CA ILE A 42 -31.08 26.12 -27.91
C ILE A 42 -31.66 25.28 -29.06
N SER A 43 -32.37 25.96 -29.99
CA SER A 43 -32.83 25.33 -31.22
C SER A 43 -31.67 24.93 -32.14
N ARG A 44 -31.83 23.85 -32.94
CA ARG A 44 -30.84 23.33 -33.92
C ARG A 44 -30.25 24.45 -34.82
N ARG A 45 -31.09 25.45 -35.18
CA ARG A 45 -30.70 26.60 -36.00
C ARG A 45 -29.79 27.57 -35.22
N ARG A 46 -30.06 27.78 -33.94
CA ARG A 46 -29.24 28.61 -33.04
C ARG A 46 -27.92 27.93 -32.70
N TRP A 47 -27.95 26.62 -32.61
CA TRP A 47 -26.76 25.80 -32.43
C TRP A 47 -25.81 25.87 -33.63
N LEU A 48 -26.36 25.78 -34.87
CA LEU A 48 -25.57 25.94 -36.10
C LEU A 48 -25.04 27.38 -36.26
N GLN A 49 -25.78 28.38 -35.81
CA GLN A 49 -25.28 29.78 -35.79
C GLN A 49 -24.18 29.97 -34.73
N LEU A 50 -24.30 29.32 -33.55
CA LEU A 50 -23.26 29.33 -32.54
C LEU A 50 -22.03 28.55 -33.00
N MET A 51 -22.22 27.42 -33.70
CA MET A 51 -21.10 26.68 -34.30
C MET A 51 -20.39 27.50 -35.38
N ALA A 52 -21.11 28.17 -36.24
CA ALA A 52 -20.52 29.05 -37.27
C ALA A 52 -19.78 30.25 -36.64
N ALA A 53 -20.35 30.83 -35.60
CA ALA A 53 -19.70 31.90 -34.80
C ALA A 53 -18.47 31.33 -34.04
N SER A 54 -18.56 30.13 -33.48
CA SER A 54 -17.44 29.44 -32.81
C SER A 54 -16.34 29.04 -33.78
N LEU A 55 -16.67 28.63 -35.00
CA LEU A 55 -15.69 28.38 -36.07
C LEU A 55 -15.02 29.68 -36.55
N ALA A 56 -15.75 30.79 -36.64
CA ALA A 56 -15.18 32.12 -36.96
C ALA A 56 -14.30 32.64 -35.80
N PHE A 57 -14.71 32.45 -34.56
CA PHE A 57 -13.88 32.73 -33.38
C PHE A 57 -12.75 31.70 -33.18
N GLY A 58 -12.93 30.44 -33.52
CA GLY A 58 -11.92 29.40 -33.48
C GLY A 58 -10.81 29.59 -34.52
N GLY A 59 -11.13 30.24 -35.68
CA GLY A 59 -10.14 30.64 -36.66
C GLY A 59 -9.32 31.85 -36.23
N LEU A 60 -9.82 32.65 -35.28
CA LEU A 60 -9.10 33.76 -34.68
C LEU A 60 -8.43 33.41 -33.35
N ALA A 61 -8.88 32.32 -32.70
CA ALA A 61 -8.28 31.75 -31.48
C ALA A 61 -7.68 30.39 -31.82
N GLY A 62 -6.84 30.36 -32.87
CA GLY A 62 -6.03 29.17 -33.20
C GLY A 62 -5.40 28.62 -31.92
N CYS A 63 -5.33 27.31 -31.80
CA CYS A 63 -4.81 26.57 -30.66
C CYS A 63 -3.90 27.44 -29.76
N ARG A 64 -4.48 28.10 -28.79
CA ARG A 64 -3.68 28.74 -27.76
C ARG A 64 -3.19 27.60 -26.88
N TYR A 65 -2.01 27.11 -27.23
CA TYR A 65 -1.20 26.51 -26.22
C TYR A 65 -1.16 27.48 -25.04
N ARG A 66 -1.34 26.97 -23.85
CA ARG A 66 -1.21 27.74 -22.63
C ARG A 66 0.08 28.58 -22.74
N GLN A 67 0.00 29.86 -22.45
CA GLN A 67 1.21 30.65 -22.32
C GLN A 67 1.96 30.10 -21.10
N GLU A 68 2.99 29.32 -21.36
CA GLU A 68 3.92 28.90 -20.33
C GLU A 68 4.80 30.10 -19.99
N ASN A 69 4.83 30.47 -18.73
CA ASN A 69 5.78 31.43 -18.22
C ASN A 69 7.15 30.75 -18.20
N ILE A 70 8.01 31.08 -19.15
CA ILE A 70 9.39 30.65 -19.13
C ILE A 70 10.09 31.46 -18.02
N VAL A 71 10.30 30.84 -16.88
CA VAL A 71 11.08 31.41 -15.79
C VAL A 71 12.54 31.03 -16.04
N PRO A 72 13.48 32.01 -16.27
CA PRO A 72 14.87 31.68 -16.44
C PRO A 72 15.47 31.08 -15.17
N LEU A 73 16.17 29.96 -15.27
CA LEU A 73 16.90 29.37 -14.18
C LEU A 73 18.13 30.25 -13.87
N ALA A 74 18.04 31.10 -12.85
CA ALA A 74 19.06 32.08 -12.51
C ALA A 74 20.39 31.45 -12.01
N LYS A 75 20.28 30.26 -11.37
CA LYS A 75 21.43 29.47 -10.88
C LYS A 75 21.31 28.07 -11.42
N ARG A 76 21.95 27.80 -12.54
CA ARG A 76 21.97 26.48 -13.16
C ARG A 76 23.05 25.63 -12.53
N PRO A 77 22.73 24.44 -11.96
CA PRO A 77 23.75 23.51 -11.47
C PRO A 77 24.67 23.06 -12.62
N GLU A 78 25.95 22.90 -12.34
CA GLU A 78 26.90 22.36 -13.30
C GLU A 78 26.46 20.94 -13.73
N GLY A 79 26.57 20.67 -15.05
CA GLY A 79 26.15 19.36 -15.58
C GLY A 79 24.64 19.13 -15.74
N TRP A 80 23.81 20.09 -15.37
CA TRP A 80 22.37 19.95 -15.56
C TRP A 80 21.99 20.17 -17.04
N VAL A 81 21.19 19.24 -17.58
CA VAL A 81 20.67 19.28 -18.95
C VAL A 81 19.14 19.38 -18.88
N PRO A 82 18.50 20.39 -19.50
CA PRO A 82 17.04 20.50 -19.53
C PRO A 82 16.38 19.23 -20.08
N GLY A 83 15.29 18.79 -19.44
CA GLY A 83 14.55 17.61 -19.84
C GLY A 83 15.20 16.26 -19.48
N LYS A 84 16.41 16.24 -18.90
CA LYS A 84 16.99 15.02 -18.32
C LYS A 84 16.69 14.96 -16.84
N PRO A 85 16.08 13.84 -16.34
CA PRO A 85 15.80 13.69 -14.93
C PRO A 85 17.08 13.56 -14.12
N GLN A 86 17.06 14.15 -12.92
CA GLN A 86 18.05 13.90 -11.88
C GLN A 86 17.45 13.00 -10.82
N ARG A 87 18.27 12.15 -10.21
CA ARG A 87 17.84 11.23 -9.17
C ARG A 87 18.62 11.52 -7.90
N TYR A 88 17.89 11.57 -6.78
CA TYR A 88 18.45 11.84 -5.47
C TYR A 88 18.07 10.73 -4.51
N ALA A 89 19.07 10.18 -3.79
CA ALA A 89 18.81 9.27 -2.69
C ALA A 89 18.35 10.05 -1.47
N THR A 90 17.29 9.59 -0.82
CA THR A 90 16.74 10.19 0.40
C THR A 90 16.01 9.13 1.21
N SER A 91 15.59 9.45 2.43
CA SER A 91 14.77 8.58 3.26
C SER A 91 13.57 9.33 3.81
N ILE A 92 12.48 8.61 4.06
CA ILE A 92 11.32 9.12 4.78
C ILE A 92 10.98 8.18 5.93
N GLU A 93 10.41 8.68 7.01
CA GLU A 93 9.83 7.86 8.07
C GLU A 93 8.32 7.77 7.92
N LEU A 94 7.79 6.57 8.05
CA LEU A 94 6.36 6.31 8.14
C LEU A 94 6.07 5.68 9.51
N ALA A 95 5.58 6.50 10.44
CA ALA A 95 5.32 6.08 11.83
C ALA A 95 6.53 5.38 12.49
N GLY A 96 7.72 5.99 12.37
CA GLY A 96 8.97 5.44 12.89
C GLY A 96 9.63 4.35 12.05
N ALA A 97 8.97 3.89 10.97
CA ALA A 97 9.55 2.91 10.05
C ALA A 97 10.18 3.60 8.83
N PRO A 98 11.50 3.50 8.62
CA PRO A 98 12.18 4.19 7.53
C PRO A 98 11.91 3.55 6.17
N ARG A 99 11.85 4.38 5.13
CA ARG A 99 11.77 4.01 3.72
C ARG A 99 12.89 4.69 2.95
N HIS A 100 13.70 3.91 2.25
CA HIS A 100 14.92 4.37 1.57
C HIS A 100 14.64 4.49 0.08
N LEU A 101 14.71 5.70 -0.43
CA LEU A 101 14.15 6.10 -1.71
C LEU A 101 15.22 6.65 -2.65
N LEU A 102 14.96 6.50 -3.94
CA LEU A 102 15.60 7.19 -5.02
C LEU A 102 14.53 8.00 -5.77
N VAL A 103 14.55 9.32 -5.65
CA VAL A 103 13.51 10.18 -6.17
C VAL A 103 13.95 10.81 -7.49
N THR A 104 13.09 10.69 -8.50
CA THR A 104 13.29 11.28 -9.82
C THR A 104 12.73 12.69 -9.85
N CYS A 105 13.58 13.66 -10.17
CA CYS A 105 13.25 15.08 -10.28
C CYS A 105 13.46 15.56 -11.72
N TYR A 106 12.47 16.27 -12.26
CA TYR A 106 12.58 17.03 -13.51
C TYR A 106 12.62 18.50 -13.21
N ASP A 107 13.67 19.19 -13.64
CA ASP A 107 13.86 20.63 -13.44
C ASP A 107 13.63 21.08 -11.97
N GLY A 108 14.22 20.30 -11.02
CA GLY A 108 14.09 20.56 -9.59
C GLY A 108 12.76 20.11 -8.96
N ARG A 109 11.91 19.42 -9.69
CA ARG A 109 10.57 19.00 -9.28
C ARG A 109 10.50 17.49 -9.09
N PRO A 110 10.34 16.97 -7.84
CA PRO A 110 10.12 15.55 -7.57
C PRO A 110 8.82 15.08 -8.22
N ILE A 111 8.86 14.01 -9.03
CA ILE A 111 7.68 13.49 -9.73
C ILE A 111 7.47 12.00 -9.56
N LYS A 112 8.52 11.25 -9.24
CA LYS A 112 8.43 9.80 -9.13
C LYS A 112 9.40 9.28 -8.07
N VAL A 113 8.92 8.33 -7.31
CA VAL A 113 9.68 7.66 -6.25
C VAL A 113 9.99 6.23 -6.67
N GLU A 114 11.23 5.82 -6.47
CA GLU A 114 11.69 4.43 -6.58
C GLU A 114 12.38 4.04 -5.27
N GLY A 115 12.58 2.76 -5.04
CA GLY A 115 13.45 2.32 -3.94
C GLY A 115 14.92 2.57 -4.27
N ASN A 116 15.73 2.79 -3.25
CA ASN A 116 17.17 2.87 -3.43
C ASN A 116 17.74 1.46 -3.70
N PRO A 117 18.29 1.18 -4.89
CA PRO A 117 18.76 -0.16 -5.23
C PRO A 117 19.97 -0.62 -4.43
N GLU A 118 20.78 0.32 -3.95
CA GLU A 118 21.99 0.04 -3.16
C GLU A 118 21.67 -0.23 -1.68
N HIS A 119 20.47 0.13 -1.23
CA HIS A 119 20.10 -0.03 0.18
C HIS A 119 19.52 -1.41 0.46
N ALA A 120 20.03 -2.10 1.49
CA ALA A 120 19.71 -3.50 1.83
C ALA A 120 18.23 -3.76 2.18
N TYR A 121 17.44 -2.73 2.53
CA TYR A 121 16.04 -2.86 2.92
C TYR A 121 15.04 -2.40 1.86
N SER A 122 15.46 -1.68 0.83
CA SER A 122 14.61 -1.31 -0.30
C SER A 122 14.90 -2.15 -1.55
N LEU A 123 16.17 -2.46 -1.83
CA LEU A 123 16.60 -3.30 -2.97
C LEU A 123 15.99 -2.84 -4.32
N GLY A 124 15.78 -1.53 -4.46
CA GLY A 124 15.14 -0.91 -5.62
C GLY A 124 13.60 -0.90 -5.61
N ALA A 125 12.96 -1.56 -4.65
CA ALA A 125 11.50 -1.66 -4.53
C ALA A 125 10.91 -0.64 -3.54
N THR A 126 9.59 -0.43 -3.62
CA THR A 126 8.82 0.37 -2.67
C THR A 126 7.48 -0.28 -2.33
N ASP A 127 6.82 0.24 -1.29
CA ASP A 127 5.41 -0.01 -1.02
C ASP A 127 4.50 1.02 -1.71
N ALA A 128 3.19 0.84 -1.63
CA ALA A 128 2.20 1.74 -2.22
C ALA A 128 2.23 3.14 -1.57
N TYR A 129 2.46 3.23 -0.27
CA TYR A 129 2.52 4.51 0.46
C TYR A 129 3.71 5.35 0.02
N SER A 130 4.88 4.74 -0.12
CA SER A 130 6.08 5.42 -0.62
C SER A 130 5.90 5.93 -2.05
N GLN A 131 5.24 5.15 -2.92
CA GLN A 131 4.91 5.61 -4.28
C GLN A 131 3.98 6.81 -4.27
N ALA A 132 3.01 6.83 -3.37
CA ALA A 132 1.99 7.88 -3.28
C ALA A 132 2.47 9.16 -2.58
N CYS A 133 3.61 9.16 -1.88
CA CYS A 133 4.08 10.31 -1.09
C CYS A 133 4.37 11.56 -1.94
N VAL A 134 4.67 11.41 -3.23
CA VAL A 134 4.80 12.55 -4.16
C VAL A 134 3.50 13.35 -4.24
N LEU A 135 2.35 12.69 -4.23
CA LEU A 135 1.06 13.38 -4.25
C LEU A 135 0.84 14.19 -2.97
N ASN A 136 1.33 13.70 -1.83
CA ASN A 136 1.26 14.42 -0.56
C ASN A 136 2.14 15.69 -0.58
N LEU A 137 3.29 15.68 -1.28
CA LEU A 137 4.12 16.88 -1.44
C LEU A 137 3.35 18.03 -2.09
N TYR A 138 2.56 17.71 -3.10
CA TYR A 138 1.81 18.64 -3.92
C TYR A 138 0.33 18.76 -3.53
N ASP A 139 -0.04 18.26 -2.34
CA ASP A 139 -1.41 18.34 -1.84
C ASP A 139 -1.78 19.83 -1.58
N PRO A 140 -2.82 20.35 -2.26
CA PRO A 140 -3.24 21.74 -2.07
C PRO A 140 -3.87 22.05 -0.72
N ASP A 141 -4.28 21.01 0.05
CA ASP A 141 -4.88 21.16 1.37
C ASP A 141 -3.81 21.22 2.49
N ARG A 142 -2.53 21.19 2.16
CA ARG A 142 -1.44 21.38 3.12
C ARG A 142 -1.51 22.80 3.74
N CYS A 143 -1.11 22.88 5.01
CA CYS A 143 -1.00 24.16 5.72
C CYS A 143 0.02 25.08 5.04
N ALA A 144 -0.43 26.28 4.65
CA ALA A 144 0.40 27.30 3.99
C ALA A 144 0.74 28.49 4.89
N SER A 145 0.19 28.59 6.09
CA SER A 145 0.39 29.71 7.00
C SER A 145 0.31 29.29 8.45
N VAL A 146 1.07 29.98 9.27
CA VAL A 146 0.92 29.91 10.75
C VAL A 146 -0.44 30.45 11.14
N ARG A 147 -1.13 29.78 12.04
CA ARG A 147 -2.45 30.20 12.54
C ARG A 147 -2.45 30.25 14.06
N GLN A 148 -3.10 31.27 14.58
CA GLN A 148 -3.38 31.40 16.00
C GLN A 148 -4.89 31.37 16.23
N LEU A 149 -5.35 30.47 17.09
CA LEU A 149 -6.71 30.40 17.57
C LEU A 149 -6.81 31.20 18.85
N ASP A 150 -7.61 32.29 18.87
CA ASP A 150 -7.88 33.08 20.03
C ASP A 150 -9.40 33.26 20.20
N GLN A 151 -9.92 32.90 21.36
CA GLN A 151 -11.37 32.93 21.71
C GLN A 151 -12.27 32.29 20.64
N GLY A 152 -11.81 31.18 20.03
CA GLY A 152 -12.55 30.49 18.95
C GLY A 152 -12.43 31.12 17.56
N GLN A 153 -11.73 32.24 17.43
CA GLN A 153 -11.47 32.86 16.15
C GLN A 153 -10.04 32.58 15.66
N ALA A 154 -9.90 32.17 14.42
CA ALA A 154 -8.60 31.84 13.82
C ALA A 154 -8.01 33.07 13.09
N PHE A 155 -6.77 33.39 13.41
CA PHE A 155 -6.00 34.49 12.81
C PHE A 155 -4.79 33.94 12.06
N THR A 156 -4.61 34.39 10.84
CA THR A 156 -3.38 34.12 10.09
C THR A 156 -2.23 34.92 10.68
N LYS A 157 -1.11 34.26 10.95
CA LYS A 157 0.12 34.81 11.52
C LYS A 157 1.32 34.47 10.65
N THR A 158 2.46 35.02 11.00
CA THR A 158 3.77 34.72 10.38
C THR A 158 4.61 33.83 11.32
N TRP A 159 5.69 33.27 10.79
CA TRP A 159 6.70 32.59 11.62
C TRP A 159 7.39 33.55 12.59
N ASP A 160 7.55 34.85 12.23
CA ASP A 160 8.12 35.87 13.09
C ASP A 160 7.19 36.19 14.28
N ASP A 161 5.87 36.22 14.04
CA ASP A 161 4.88 36.36 15.12
C ASP A 161 4.97 35.19 16.10
N PHE A 162 5.05 33.96 15.59
CA PHE A 162 5.24 32.78 16.44
C PHE A 162 6.59 32.79 17.16
N ALA A 163 7.67 33.15 16.49
CA ALA A 163 9.01 33.23 17.10
C ALA A 163 9.05 34.27 18.23
N ALA A 164 8.41 35.42 18.04
CA ALA A 164 8.29 36.44 19.09
C ALA A 164 7.49 35.93 20.30
N PHE A 165 6.35 35.26 20.06
CA PHE A 165 5.60 34.56 21.11
C PHE A 165 6.44 33.50 21.79
N ALA A 166 7.07 32.61 21.02
CA ALA A 166 7.87 31.51 21.54
C ALA A 166 9.05 31.99 22.40
N ALA A 167 9.79 32.96 21.94
CA ALA A 167 10.91 33.54 22.71
C ALA A 167 10.48 33.99 24.09
N LYS A 168 9.34 34.67 24.20
CA LYS A 168 8.82 35.16 25.50
C LYS A 168 8.26 34.04 26.34
N HIS A 169 7.45 33.15 25.76
CA HIS A 169 6.74 32.08 26.43
C HIS A 169 7.72 31.02 26.96
N PHE A 170 8.62 30.53 26.10
CA PHE A 170 9.61 29.50 26.48
C PHE A 170 10.70 30.04 27.41
N GLN A 171 11.04 31.33 27.37
CA GLN A 171 11.91 31.95 28.40
C GLN A 171 11.25 31.89 29.78
N ALA A 172 9.96 32.23 29.88
CA ALA A 172 9.24 32.15 31.16
C ALA A 172 9.14 30.72 31.68
N LEU A 173 8.98 29.71 30.79
CA LEU A 173 9.04 28.28 31.15
C LEU A 173 10.43 27.87 31.60
N LYS A 174 11.49 28.37 30.95
CA LYS A 174 12.89 28.09 31.32
C LYS A 174 13.20 28.58 32.75
N ASP A 175 12.73 29.77 33.10
CA ASP A 175 12.89 30.37 34.46
C ASP A 175 12.24 29.49 35.54
N GLN A 176 11.23 28.66 35.14
CA GLN A 176 10.55 27.70 36.05
C GLN A 176 11.11 26.25 35.89
N GLY A 177 12.19 26.08 35.11
CA GLY A 177 12.81 24.77 34.82
C GLY A 177 11.96 23.89 33.90
N GLY A 178 10.99 24.48 33.18
CA GLY A 178 10.09 23.74 32.29
C GLY A 178 8.91 23.09 33.00
N ASP A 179 8.49 23.56 34.16
CA ASP A 179 7.35 23.02 34.92
C ASP A 179 6.03 23.16 34.11
N GLY A 180 5.37 22.03 33.82
CA GLY A 180 4.14 21.96 33.03
C GLY A 180 4.36 22.01 31.52
N LEU A 181 5.61 21.91 31.02
CA LEU A 181 5.92 21.72 29.61
C LEU A 181 5.90 20.23 29.24
N CYS A 182 5.05 19.88 28.29
CA CYS A 182 4.98 18.54 27.73
C CYS A 182 5.17 18.59 26.20
N VAL A 183 5.87 17.57 25.66
CA VAL A 183 6.03 17.39 24.22
C VAL A 183 5.47 16.01 23.85
N LEU A 184 4.54 15.97 22.91
CA LEU A 184 4.00 14.75 22.32
C LEU A 184 4.52 14.63 20.90
N LEU A 185 5.09 13.48 20.57
CA LEU A 185 5.63 13.20 19.24
C LEU A 185 5.28 11.78 18.79
N GLU A 186 5.36 11.54 17.50
CA GLU A 186 5.33 10.17 16.97
C GLU A 186 6.70 9.49 17.21
N PRO A 187 6.75 8.16 17.29
CA PRO A 187 8.01 7.42 17.31
C PRO A 187 8.88 7.83 16.11
N THR A 188 10.17 8.07 16.34
CA THR A 188 11.14 8.42 15.29
C THR A 188 12.48 7.76 15.55
N GLU A 189 13.17 7.39 14.47
CA GLU A 189 14.54 6.86 14.47
C GLU A 189 15.58 7.96 14.18
N SER A 190 15.19 9.24 14.19
CA SER A 190 16.08 10.38 13.91
C SER A 190 16.98 10.70 15.09
N ALA A 191 18.29 10.51 14.92
CA ALA A 191 19.31 10.89 15.91
C ALA A 191 19.38 12.41 16.11
N ALA A 192 19.08 13.22 15.08
CA ALA A 192 19.07 14.67 15.17
C ALA A 192 17.89 15.14 16.04
N VAL A 193 16.69 14.59 15.83
CA VAL A 193 15.51 14.89 16.67
C VAL A 193 15.76 14.49 18.12
N HIS A 194 16.28 13.29 18.38
CA HIS A 194 16.62 12.85 19.73
C HIS A 194 17.71 13.74 20.39
N GLY A 195 18.66 14.23 19.58
CA GLY A 195 19.66 15.19 20.05
C GLY A 195 19.03 16.50 20.53
N GLN A 196 18.08 17.06 19.75
CA GLN A 196 17.35 18.27 20.12
C GLN A 196 16.42 18.03 21.35
N LEU A 197 15.76 16.88 21.43
CA LEU A 197 14.96 16.52 22.62
C LEU A 197 15.82 16.38 23.88
N SER A 198 17.04 15.86 23.77
CA SER A 198 18.02 15.82 24.87
C SER A 198 18.45 17.22 25.29
N GLY A 199 18.68 18.11 24.30
CA GLY A 199 18.92 19.54 24.52
C GLY A 199 17.74 20.22 25.22
N LEU A 200 16.52 19.89 24.83
CA LEU A 200 15.31 20.41 25.45
C LEU A 200 15.20 19.95 26.91
N LYS A 201 15.48 18.69 27.21
CA LYS A 201 15.52 18.18 28.58
C LYS A 201 16.61 18.85 29.45
N ALA A 202 17.75 19.19 28.85
CA ALA A 202 18.82 19.92 29.54
C ALA A 202 18.41 21.37 29.83
N ALA A 203 17.75 22.06 28.89
CA ALA A 203 17.26 23.42 29.03
C ALA A 203 16.01 23.54 29.94
N TYR A 204 15.16 22.51 29.95
CA TYR A 204 13.93 22.42 30.70
C TYR A 204 13.87 21.07 31.47
N PRO A 205 14.58 20.94 32.60
CA PRO A 205 14.75 19.65 33.30
C PRO A 205 13.46 18.98 33.75
N LYS A 206 12.41 19.78 34.03
CA LYS A 206 11.09 19.28 34.42
C LYS A 206 10.15 19.00 33.25
N ALA A 207 10.52 19.35 32.01
CA ALA A 207 9.71 19.05 30.82
C ALA A 207 9.58 17.55 30.66
N GLU A 208 8.44 17.09 30.11
CA GLU A 208 8.17 15.66 29.92
C GLU A 208 7.92 15.35 28.46
N LEU A 209 8.40 14.19 28.02
CA LEU A 209 8.27 13.70 26.64
C LEU A 209 7.29 12.54 26.60
N PHE A 210 6.42 12.52 25.61
CA PHE A 210 5.42 11.48 25.38
C PHE A 210 5.46 11.04 23.92
N CYS A 211 5.34 9.73 23.69
CA CYS A 211 5.26 9.16 22.36
C CYS A 211 3.91 8.49 22.12
N TYR A 212 3.37 8.67 20.91
CA TYR A 212 2.16 7.99 20.50
C TYR A 212 2.09 7.84 18.97
N ALA A 213 1.71 6.64 18.53
CA ALA A 213 1.20 6.38 17.19
C ALA A 213 0.09 5.32 17.29
N PRO A 214 -1.00 5.47 16.52
CA PRO A 214 -2.21 4.66 16.70
C PRO A 214 -2.03 3.17 16.38
N LEU A 215 -0.97 2.83 15.63
CA LEU A 215 -0.61 1.46 15.22
C LEU A 215 0.64 0.93 15.93
N ALA A 216 1.33 1.77 16.71
CA ALA A 216 2.49 1.33 17.45
C ALA A 216 2.09 0.37 18.58
N SER A 217 2.92 -0.63 18.80
CA SER A 217 2.78 -1.57 19.90
C SER A 217 4.12 -1.76 20.60
N ASP A 218 4.11 -1.66 21.92
CA ASP A 218 5.27 -1.95 22.75
C ASP A 218 5.38 -3.45 23.07
N HIS A 219 4.47 -4.30 22.58
CA HIS A 219 4.43 -5.72 22.92
C HIS A 219 5.70 -6.46 22.48
N GLU A 220 6.21 -6.17 21.30
CA GLU A 220 7.45 -6.78 20.79
C GLU A 220 8.65 -6.41 21.72
N ARG A 221 8.75 -5.13 22.05
CA ARG A 221 9.79 -4.60 22.93
C ARG A 221 9.72 -5.19 24.34
N HIS A 222 8.52 -5.20 24.94
CA HIS A 222 8.29 -5.82 26.25
C HIS A 222 8.50 -7.33 26.21
N GLY A 223 8.14 -8.01 25.11
CA GLY A 223 8.43 -9.42 24.92
C GLY A 223 9.92 -9.73 24.88
N ALA A 224 10.73 -8.86 24.26
CA ALA A 224 12.18 -8.93 24.30
C ALA A 224 12.72 -8.69 25.72
N GLU A 225 12.18 -7.70 26.45
CA GLU A 225 12.52 -7.46 27.86
C GLU A 225 12.22 -8.67 28.76
N LEU A 226 11.09 -9.34 28.53
CA LEU A 226 10.74 -10.58 29.23
C LEU A 226 11.69 -11.74 28.89
N ALA A 227 12.09 -11.86 27.63
CA ALA A 227 12.97 -12.94 27.17
C ALA A 227 14.45 -12.73 27.52
N PHE A 228 14.93 -11.47 27.51
CA PHE A 228 16.35 -11.13 27.58
C PHE A 228 16.70 -10.17 28.72
N GLY A 229 15.72 -9.56 29.37
CA GLY A 229 15.91 -8.53 30.40
C GLY A 229 16.34 -7.16 29.91
N LYS A 230 16.39 -6.98 28.59
CA LYS A 230 16.61 -5.70 27.94
C LYS A 230 15.82 -5.68 26.61
N PRO A 231 15.42 -4.50 26.12
CA PRO A 231 14.86 -4.37 24.80
C PRO A 231 15.94 -4.66 23.75
N VAL A 232 15.61 -5.47 22.76
CA VAL A 232 16.45 -5.73 21.59
C VAL A 232 15.59 -5.74 20.35
N ARG A 233 16.16 -5.33 19.23
CA ARG A 233 15.53 -5.38 17.93
C ARG A 233 15.69 -6.76 17.32
N THR A 234 14.59 -7.35 16.83
CA THR A 234 14.60 -8.65 16.13
C THR A 234 14.87 -8.43 14.65
N LEU A 235 15.87 -9.10 14.13
CA LEU A 235 16.24 -9.08 12.72
C LEU A 235 15.93 -10.44 12.08
N LEU A 236 15.04 -10.46 11.08
CA LEU A 236 14.62 -11.67 10.38
C LEU A 236 15.36 -11.80 9.05
N ASP A 237 15.70 -13.06 8.68
CA ASP A 237 16.35 -13.39 7.42
C ASP A 237 15.65 -14.60 6.78
N LEU A 238 14.76 -14.33 5.80
CA LEU A 238 14.02 -15.35 5.07
C LEU A 238 14.86 -16.04 3.98
N SER A 239 16.00 -15.49 3.60
CA SER A 239 16.87 -16.10 2.57
C SER A 239 17.44 -17.46 3.00
N LYS A 240 17.48 -17.70 4.31
CA LYS A 240 17.98 -18.95 4.94
C LYS A 240 16.87 -19.85 5.46
N ALA A 241 15.61 -19.39 5.36
CA ALA A 241 14.48 -20.10 5.93
C ALA A 241 13.86 -21.06 4.92
N GLN A 242 13.86 -22.36 5.23
CA GLN A 242 13.14 -23.39 4.49
C GLN A 242 11.68 -23.48 4.95
N VAL A 243 11.43 -23.25 6.23
CA VAL A 243 10.09 -23.23 6.84
C VAL A 243 9.88 -21.91 7.55
N VAL A 244 8.82 -21.22 7.16
CA VAL A 244 8.42 -19.93 7.76
C VAL A 244 7.05 -20.10 8.40
N VAL A 245 6.95 -19.70 9.67
CA VAL A 245 5.71 -19.68 10.44
C VAL A 245 5.39 -18.25 10.84
N SER A 246 4.27 -17.73 10.36
CA SER A 246 3.77 -16.40 10.66
C SER A 246 2.51 -16.50 11.52
N LEU A 247 2.57 -15.91 12.71
CA LEU A 247 1.52 -15.95 13.72
C LEU A 247 0.97 -14.53 13.91
N ASP A 248 -0.15 -14.23 13.27
CA ASP A 248 -0.76 -12.90 13.26
C ASP A 248 0.21 -11.78 12.80
N ALA A 249 1.22 -12.15 11.98
CA ALA A 249 2.29 -11.26 11.50
C ALA A 249 2.22 -11.08 9.98
N ASP A 250 2.11 -9.85 9.51
CA ASP A 250 2.22 -9.59 8.06
C ASP A 250 3.67 -9.25 7.67
N LEU A 251 4.48 -10.29 7.53
CA LEU A 251 5.92 -10.19 7.22
C LEU A 251 6.19 -9.56 5.86
N LEU A 252 5.29 -9.78 4.88
CA LEU A 252 5.46 -9.36 3.49
C LEU A 252 4.77 -8.02 3.20
N GLY A 253 3.97 -7.47 4.13
CA GLY A 253 3.21 -6.23 3.95
C GLY A 253 3.40 -5.18 5.05
N GLU A 254 3.20 -5.55 6.34
CA GLU A 254 3.24 -4.59 7.46
C GLU A 254 4.60 -4.44 8.13
N HIS A 255 5.39 -5.51 8.14
CA HIS A 255 6.67 -5.51 8.83
C HIS A 255 7.58 -4.37 8.33
N PRO A 256 8.33 -3.66 9.21
CA PRO A 256 9.25 -2.59 8.79
C PRO A 256 10.23 -3.00 7.69
N ALA A 257 10.68 -4.26 7.68
CA ALA A 257 11.55 -4.84 6.67
C ALA A 257 10.80 -5.56 5.51
N ALA A 258 9.48 -5.33 5.34
CA ALA A 258 8.63 -6.10 4.42
C ALA A 258 9.20 -6.20 2.98
N LEU A 259 9.77 -5.13 2.43
CA LEU A 259 10.35 -5.13 1.08
C LEU A 259 11.50 -6.15 0.94
N ARG A 260 12.40 -6.19 1.93
CA ARG A 260 13.50 -7.15 1.98
C ARG A 260 12.98 -8.56 2.20
N LEU A 261 12.06 -8.75 3.15
CA LEU A 261 11.49 -10.06 3.45
C LEU A 261 10.70 -10.61 2.27
N ALA A 262 9.93 -9.78 1.56
CA ALA A 262 9.23 -10.18 0.34
C ALA A 262 10.19 -10.60 -0.78
N ARG A 263 11.33 -9.90 -0.93
CA ARG A 263 12.38 -10.27 -1.87
C ARG A 263 12.97 -11.63 -1.52
N GLN A 264 13.37 -11.82 -0.28
CA GLN A 264 13.97 -13.08 0.20
C GLN A 264 12.98 -14.24 0.12
N PHE A 265 11.71 -14.01 0.45
CA PHE A 265 10.65 -15.00 0.27
C PHE A 265 10.50 -15.44 -1.19
N ALA A 266 10.44 -14.45 -2.11
CA ALA A 266 10.29 -14.72 -3.54
C ALA A 266 11.53 -15.41 -4.15
N GLU A 267 12.73 -15.15 -3.64
CA GLU A 267 13.94 -15.85 -4.03
C GLU A 267 13.87 -17.34 -3.64
N GLY A 268 13.30 -17.67 -2.47
CA GLY A 268 12.99 -19.04 -2.06
C GLY A 268 11.83 -19.68 -2.84
N ARG A 269 11.19 -18.98 -3.74
CA ARG A 269 10.13 -19.43 -4.66
C ARG A 269 10.58 -19.49 -6.11
N ASP A 270 11.83 -19.12 -6.41
CA ASP A 270 12.32 -19.05 -7.78
C ASP A 270 12.82 -20.40 -8.28
N VAL A 271 11.90 -21.27 -8.69
CA VAL A 271 12.22 -22.59 -9.23
C VAL A 271 12.97 -22.51 -10.57
N SER A 272 12.98 -21.37 -11.25
CA SER A 272 13.70 -21.18 -12.53
C SER A 272 15.23 -21.12 -12.38
N THR A 273 15.74 -20.98 -11.17
CA THR A 273 17.19 -20.98 -10.87
C THR A 273 17.79 -22.37 -10.75
N ALA A 274 16.95 -23.40 -10.61
CA ALA A 274 17.42 -24.78 -10.54
C ALA A 274 17.89 -25.28 -11.93
N ALA A 275 18.81 -26.22 -11.94
CA ALA A 275 19.33 -26.83 -13.18
C ALA A 275 18.24 -27.61 -13.93
N ASP A 276 17.33 -28.21 -13.20
CA ASP A 276 16.14 -28.89 -13.72
C ASP A 276 14.99 -28.83 -12.68
N ALA A 277 13.77 -29.19 -13.08
CA ALA A 277 12.62 -29.17 -12.22
C ALA A 277 12.77 -30.09 -10.99
N LYS A 278 13.44 -31.23 -11.13
CA LYS A 278 13.62 -32.21 -10.04
C LYS A 278 14.55 -31.74 -8.95
N SER A 279 15.53 -30.89 -9.30
CA SER A 279 16.46 -30.28 -8.34
C SER A 279 15.93 -29.00 -7.72
N SER A 280 14.77 -28.50 -8.16
CA SER A 280 14.16 -27.29 -7.63
C SER A 280 13.71 -27.49 -6.17
N TRP A 281 13.82 -26.42 -5.38
CA TRP A 281 13.27 -26.39 -4.03
C TRP A 281 12.43 -25.13 -3.82
N MET A 282 11.51 -25.18 -2.86
CA MET A 282 10.72 -24.04 -2.45
C MET A 282 10.62 -23.99 -0.93
N ASN A 283 10.66 -22.77 -0.36
CA ASN A 283 10.31 -22.59 1.04
C ASN A 283 8.83 -22.95 1.27
N ARG A 284 8.46 -23.24 2.52
CA ARG A 284 7.08 -23.50 2.92
C ARG A 284 6.64 -22.47 3.95
N LEU A 285 5.49 -21.85 3.68
CA LEU A 285 4.93 -20.79 4.51
C LEU A 285 3.62 -21.25 5.18
N TYR A 286 3.63 -21.29 6.51
CA TYR A 286 2.46 -21.46 7.36
C TYR A 286 2.04 -20.11 7.93
N VAL A 287 0.75 -19.80 7.87
CA VAL A 287 0.20 -18.57 8.43
C VAL A 287 -1.02 -18.87 9.30
N ALA A 288 -1.06 -18.28 10.49
CA ALA A 288 -2.26 -18.24 11.33
C ALA A 288 -2.62 -16.78 11.57
N GLU A 289 -3.83 -16.37 11.19
CA GLU A 289 -4.28 -14.97 11.23
C GLU A 289 -5.80 -14.89 11.25
N SER A 290 -6.36 -13.76 11.71
CA SER A 290 -7.80 -13.56 11.76
C SER A 290 -8.40 -13.10 10.43
N GLN A 291 -7.65 -12.35 9.64
CA GLN A 291 -8.02 -11.88 8.31
C GLN A 291 -6.87 -12.05 7.34
N TYR A 292 -7.18 -12.09 6.04
CA TYR A 292 -6.13 -12.14 5.03
C TYR A 292 -5.21 -10.93 5.08
N THR A 293 -3.91 -11.20 5.21
CA THR A 293 -2.82 -10.25 4.99
C THR A 293 -2.09 -10.56 3.69
N THR A 294 -1.14 -9.70 3.29
CA THR A 294 -0.23 -9.97 2.17
C THR A 294 0.54 -11.29 2.37
N THR A 295 0.92 -11.60 3.60
CA THR A 295 1.58 -12.85 3.98
C THR A 295 0.63 -14.03 3.88
N GLY A 296 -0.61 -13.88 4.37
CA GLY A 296 -1.62 -14.94 4.34
C GLY A 296 -2.04 -15.35 2.93
N VAL A 297 -2.07 -14.40 1.99
CA VAL A 297 -2.32 -14.70 0.56
C VAL A 297 -1.21 -15.55 -0.06
N ALA A 298 0.04 -15.35 0.38
CA ALA A 298 1.19 -16.09 -0.13
C ALA A 298 1.39 -17.47 0.54
N ALA A 299 0.58 -17.82 1.55
CA ALA A 299 0.73 -19.03 2.35
C ALA A 299 0.52 -20.32 1.55
N ASP A 300 1.29 -21.36 1.89
CA ASP A 300 1.04 -22.73 1.46
C ASP A 300 -0.04 -23.39 2.34
N HIS A 301 -0.01 -23.07 3.64
CA HIS A 301 -1.02 -23.48 4.62
C HIS A 301 -1.46 -22.25 5.44
N ARG A 302 -2.76 -21.99 5.44
CA ARG A 302 -3.35 -20.91 6.22
C ARG A 302 -4.41 -21.45 7.18
N LEU A 303 -4.35 -20.96 8.41
CA LEU A 303 -5.37 -21.14 9.44
C LEU A 303 -6.05 -19.81 9.71
N ALA A 304 -7.35 -19.73 9.48
CA ALA A 304 -8.17 -18.62 9.95
C ALA A 304 -8.45 -18.81 11.44
N VAL A 305 -7.83 -18.00 12.29
CA VAL A 305 -7.88 -18.12 13.76
C VAL A 305 -8.12 -16.73 14.36
N ARG A 306 -9.00 -16.62 15.34
CA ARG A 306 -9.18 -15.36 16.08
C ARG A 306 -7.86 -14.91 16.70
N SER A 307 -7.61 -13.62 16.67
CA SER A 307 -6.37 -13.05 17.22
C SER A 307 -6.20 -13.35 18.71
N VAL A 308 -7.31 -13.41 19.46
CA VAL A 308 -7.33 -13.76 20.90
C VAL A 308 -6.95 -15.22 21.16
N ASP A 309 -7.13 -16.11 20.21
CA ASP A 309 -6.81 -17.54 20.35
C ASP A 309 -5.35 -17.85 19.99
N MET A 310 -4.60 -16.85 19.51
CA MET A 310 -3.22 -17.05 19.03
C MET A 310 -2.27 -17.55 20.12
N ALA A 311 -2.41 -17.06 21.35
CA ALA A 311 -1.59 -17.49 22.46
C ALA A 311 -1.80 -18.99 22.80
N VAL A 312 -3.03 -19.50 22.67
CA VAL A 312 -3.34 -20.92 22.83
C VAL A 312 -2.66 -21.72 21.72
N LEU A 313 -2.76 -21.24 20.48
CA LEU A 313 -2.14 -21.89 19.32
C LEU A 313 -0.62 -21.99 19.46
N VAL A 314 0.04 -20.94 19.93
CA VAL A 314 1.50 -20.92 20.19
C VAL A 314 1.87 -21.91 21.29
N GLY A 315 1.06 -22.01 22.35
CA GLY A 315 1.24 -22.99 23.44
C GLY A 315 1.12 -24.43 22.93
N ASP A 316 0.13 -24.71 22.10
CA ASP A 316 -0.06 -26.00 21.47
C ASP A 316 1.09 -26.39 20.53
N LEU A 317 1.59 -25.40 19.76
CA LEU A 317 2.75 -25.60 18.89
C LEU A 317 4.02 -25.91 19.71
N GLU A 318 4.27 -25.15 20.79
CA GLU A 318 5.42 -25.38 21.67
C GLU A 318 5.37 -26.79 22.28
N LYS A 319 4.21 -27.22 22.77
CA LYS A 319 4.01 -28.54 23.34
C LYS A 319 4.36 -29.67 22.36
N ARG A 320 3.92 -29.52 21.09
CA ARG A 320 4.21 -30.52 20.04
C ARG A 320 5.71 -30.55 19.71
N ILE A 321 6.33 -29.36 19.54
CA ILE A 321 7.80 -29.27 19.29
C ILE A 321 8.60 -29.90 20.43
N ARG A 322 8.28 -29.60 21.69
CA ARG A 322 8.95 -30.18 22.86
C ARG A 322 8.79 -31.70 22.89
N GLY A 323 7.56 -32.22 22.64
CA GLY A 323 7.31 -33.66 22.57
C GLY A 323 8.16 -34.36 21.53
N MET A 324 8.41 -33.74 20.37
CA MET A 324 9.31 -34.30 19.34
C MET A 324 10.79 -34.17 19.73
N LEU A 325 11.21 -33.10 20.38
CA LEU A 325 12.56 -32.91 20.89
C LEU A 325 12.89 -33.99 21.95
N ASP A 326 11.98 -34.23 22.89
CA ASP A 326 12.12 -35.23 23.96
C ASP A 326 12.13 -36.66 23.41
N ALA A 327 11.27 -36.93 22.42
CA ALA A 327 11.21 -38.25 21.75
C ALA A 327 12.35 -38.48 20.75
N GLY A 328 13.06 -37.42 20.32
CA GLY A 328 14.10 -37.45 19.30
C GLY A 328 13.64 -37.86 17.91
N LYS A 329 12.32 -37.83 17.63
CA LYS A 329 11.72 -38.24 16.36
C LYS A 329 10.49 -37.40 16.00
N VAL A 330 10.25 -37.29 14.70
CA VAL A 330 9.06 -36.65 14.13
C VAL A 330 7.81 -37.46 14.51
N GLN A 331 6.73 -36.74 14.81
CA GLN A 331 5.38 -37.30 14.96
C GLN A 331 4.52 -36.78 13.80
N PRO A 332 4.06 -37.65 12.89
CA PRO A 332 3.25 -37.25 11.76
C PRO A 332 1.87 -36.77 12.21
N PRO A 333 1.15 -35.99 11.39
CA PRO A 333 -0.23 -35.60 11.65
C PRO A 333 -1.15 -36.81 11.79
N ASP A 334 -2.05 -36.78 12.79
CA ASP A 334 -3.09 -37.78 12.94
C ASP A 334 -4.18 -37.57 11.88
N ALA A 335 -4.45 -38.60 11.08
CA ALA A 335 -5.45 -38.55 10.03
C ALA A 335 -6.89 -38.31 10.54
N GLY A 336 -7.19 -38.72 11.77
CA GLY A 336 -8.50 -38.52 12.42
C GLY A 336 -8.65 -37.19 13.16
N GLY A 337 -7.58 -36.38 13.25
CA GLY A 337 -7.59 -35.10 13.94
C GLY A 337 -8.33 -33.98 13.17
N SER A 338 -8.74 -32.91 13.88
CA SER A 338 -9.27 -31.70 13.24
C SER A 338 -8.26 -31.13 12.24
N ARG A 339 -8.73 -30.36 11.24
CA ARG A 339 -7.83 -29.70 10.28
C ARG A 339 -6.80 -28.82 11.01
N ARG A 340 -7.23 -28.07 12.03
CA ARG A 340 -6.34 -27.26 12.88
C ARG A 340 -5.23 -28.13 13.50
N ASP A 341 -5.59 -29.26 14.12
CA ASP A 341 -4.61 -30.15 14.75
C ASP A 341 -3.64 -30.75 13.74
N ARG A 342 -4.12 -31.17 12.58
CA ARG A 342 -3.28 -31.68 11.50
C ARG A 342 -2.27 -30.65 11.01
N ILE A 343 -2.70 -29.40 10.75
CA ILE A 343 -1.80 -28.32 10.32
C ILE A 343 -0.79 -27.98 11.43
N LEU A 344 -1.20 -27.89 12.69
CA LEU A 344 -0.29 -27.64 13.80
C LEU A 344 0.75 -28.76 13.96
N GLN A 345 0.34 -29.99 13.75
CA GLN A 345 1.26 -31.13 13.81
C GLN A 345 2.25 -31.12 12.64
N ALA A 346 1.77 -30.82 11.41
CA ALA A 346 2.61 -30.67 10.23
C ALA A 346 3.61 -29.50 10.39
N MET A 347 3.16 -28.37 10.90
CA MET A 347 4.00 -27.22 11.22
C MET A 347 5.09 -27.55 12.24
N ALA A 348 4.74 -28.26 13.33
CA ALA A 348 5.68 -28.67 14.33
C ALA A 348 6.70 -29.69 13.77
N ALA A 349 6.26 -30.63 12.92
CA ALA A 349 7.11 -31.61 12.27
C ALA A 349 8.12 -30.95 11.33
N ASP A 350 7.66 -30.07 10.46
CA ASP A 350 8.52 -29.31 9.55
C ASP A 350 9.58 -28.48 10.29
N LEU A 351 9.17 -27.77 11.34
CA LEU A 351 10.08 -26.98 12.16
C LEU A 351 11.12 -27.83 12.86
N PHE A 352 10.73 -29.04 13.29
CA PHE A 352 11.62 -30.01 13.91
C PHE A 352 12.62 -30.60 12.91
N GLU A 353 12.19 -30.93 11.69
CA GLU A 353 13.06 -31.46 10.62
C GLU A 353 14.05 -30.42 10.11
N HIS A 354 13.60 -29.16 10.02
CA HIS A 354 14.39 -28.02 9.49
C HIS A 354 14.98 -27.14 10.59
N ARG A 355 15.42 -27.74 11.71
CA ARG A 355 16.07 -27.01 12.82
C ARG A 355 17.26 -26.18 12.34
N GLY A 356 17.24 -24.89 12.67
CA GLY A 356 18.24 -23.93 12.23
C GLY A 356 18.02 -23.35 10.82
N ALA A 357 17.01 -23.86 10.10
CA ALA A 357 16.50 -23.32 8.84
C ALA A 357 14.99 -23.01 8.92
N GLY A 358 14.40 -23.06 10.11
CA GLY A 358 13.06 -22.58 10.40
C GLY A 358 13.07 -21.11 10.84
N LEU A 359 11.92 -20.46 10.79
CA LEU A 359 11.69 -19.11 11.31
C LEU A 359 10.26 -19.04 11.85
N ILE A 360 10.10 -18.58 13.10
CA ILE A 360 8.78 -18.27 13.68
C ILE A 360 8.74 -16.79 14.00
N ALA A 361 7.73 -16.10 13.46
CA ALA A 361 7.47 -14.70 13.74
C ALA A 361 6.05 -14.50 14.29
N VAL A 362 5.88 -13.49 15.15
CA VAL A 362 4.59 -13.11 15.74
C VAL A 362 4.32 -11.64 15.51
N GLY A 363 3.05 -11.29 15.26
CA GLY A 363 2.63 -9.93 14.92
C GLY A 363 2.53 -9.01 16.12
N PRO A 364 2.63 -7.69 15.91
CA PRO A 364 2.71 -6.68 16.97
C PRO A 364 1.44 -6.57 17.82
N ARG A 365 0.30 -7.14 17.37
CA ARG A 365 -0.94 -7.16 18.12
C ARG A 365 -0.95 -8.14 19.28
N GLN A 366 -0.08 -9.13 19.22
CA GLN A 366 -0.03 -10.20 20.22
C GLN A 366 0.63 -9.73 21.52
N PRO A 367 0.20 -10.24 22.70
CA PRO A 367 0.78 -9.86 23.98
C PRO A 367 2.29 -10.13 24.10
N ALA A 368 2.95 -9.39 24.97
CA ALA A 368 4.40 -9.49 25.20
C ALA A 368 4.88 -10.92 25.56
N GLU A 369 4.06 -11.66 26.32
CA GLU A 369 4.36 -13.02 26.73
C GLU A 369 4.43 -13.99 25.53
N VAL A 370 3.57 -13.74 24.49
CA VAL A 370 3.58 -14.53 23.25
C VAL A 370 4.86 -14.26 22.46
N HIS A 371 5.29 -12.99 22.39
CA HIS A 371 6.58 -12.63 21.78
C HIS A 371 7.75 -13.32 22.50
N ALA A 372 7.77 -13.27 23.83
CA ALA A 372 8.80 -13.94 24.64
C ALA A 372 8.81 -15.47 24.42
N GLN A 373 7.61 -16.09 24.26
CA GLN A 373 7.47 -17.50 23.97
C GLN A 373 8.02 -17.85 22.58
N VAL A 374 7.75 -17.04 21.55
CA VAL A 374 8.26 -17.22 20.19
C VAL A 374 9.80 -17.07 20.15
N HIS A 375 10.38 -16.13 20.89
CA HIS A 375 11.84 -16.04 21.05
C HIS A 375 12.44 -17.35 21.59
N ARG A 376 11.82 -17.94 22.62
CA ARG A 376 12.23 -19.25 23.18
C ARG A 376 12.11 -20.38 22.17
N LEU A 377 11.03 -20.42 21.39
CA LEU A 377 10.84 -21.43 20.35
C LEU A 377 11.94 -21.35 19.28
N ASN A 378 12.26 -20.15 18.80
CA ASN A 378 13.36 -19.97 17.86
C ASN A 378 14.72 -20.40 18.44
N LYS A 379 14.96 -20.18 19.75
CA LYS A 379 16.13 -20.71 20.43
C LYS A 379 16.16 -22.25 20.46
N LEU A 380 15.06 -22.86 20.89
CA LEU A 380 14.92 -24.33 20.98
C LEU A 380 15.16 -25.03 19.63
N LEU A 381 14.70 -24.39 18.55
CA LEU A 381 14.87 -24.88 17.19
C LEU A 381 16.24 -24.55 16.58
N GLY A 382 17.12 -23.81 17.28
CA GLY A 382 18.44 -23.42 16.79
C GLY A 382 18.41 -22.43 15.63
N ASN A 383 17.35 -21.62 15.52
CA ASN A 383 17.14 -20.60 14.49
C ASN A 383 17.94 -19.32 14.78
N VAL A 384 18.24 -19.05 16.06
CA VAL A 384 18.98 -17.86 16.51
C VAL A 384 20.41 -17.88 15.97
N GLY A 385 20.85 -16.77 15.41
CA GLY A 385 22.14 -16.61 14.72
C GLY A 385 22.13 -17.13 13.28
N LYS A 386 20.99 -17.64 12.78
CA LYS A 386 20.82 -18.12 11.39
C LYS A 386 19.70 -17.36 10.67
N THR A 387 18.44 -17.66 10.98
CA THR A 387 17.25 -17.02 10.42
C THR A 387 16.71 -15.88 11.28
N VAL A 388 17.07 -15.86 12.57
CA VAL A 388 16.71 -14.83 13.54
C VAL A 388 17.98 -14.33 14.21
N ALA A 389 18.18 -13.01 14.23
CA ALA A 389 19.27 -12.35 14.95
C ALA A 389 18.70 -11.22 15.82
N TYR A 390 19.49 -10.77 16.79
CA TYR A 390 19.13 -9.67 17.67
C TYR A 390 20.18 -8.57 17.57
N ALA A 391 19.73 -7.31 17.69
CA ALA A 391 20.60 -6.15 17.79
C ALA A 391 20.15 -5.29 18.98
N ASP A 392 21.06 -4.56 19.59
CA ASP A 392 20.71 -3.60 20.64
C ASP A 392 19.81 -2.50 20.06
N GLU A 393 18.81 -2.06 20.84
CA GLU A 393 17.90 -1.02 20.40
C GLU A 393 18.65 0.33 20.28
N PRO A 394 18.69 0.98 19.12
CA PRO A 394 19.40 2.25 18.95
C PRO A 394 18.88 3.35 19.88
N ALA A 395 17.59 3.38 20.13
CA ALA A 395 16.92 4.39 20.95
C ALA A 395 17.30 4.29 22.45
N ALA A 396 17.85 3.18 22.91
CA ALA A 396 18.23 3.01 24.33
C ALA A 396 19.27 4.01 24.82
N GLY A 397 19.92 4.75 23.90
CA GLY A 397 20.94 5.77 24.24
C GLY A 397 20.55 7.20 23.93
N TYR A 398 19.34 7.47 23.39
CA TYR A 398 19.06 8.79 22.81
C TYR A 398 18.31 9.76 23.71
N ALA A 399 17.18 9.43 24.22
CA ALA A 399 16.39 10.37 25.03
C ALA A 399 15.96 9.73 26.34
N ALA A 400 15.56 10.57 27.29
CA ALA A 400 14.79 10.09 28.43
C ALA A 400 13.60 9.25 27.95
N PRO A 401 13.23 8.18 28.68
CA PRO A 401 12.10 7.37 28.30
C PRO A 401 10.86 8.24 28.10
N CYS A 402 10.21 8.10 26.95
CA CYS A 402 8.94 8.78 26.69
C CYS A 402 7.80 8.11 27.48
N GLY A 403 6.93 8.93 28.08
CA GLY A 403 5.67 8.47 28.64
C GLY A 403 4.67 8.10 27.57
N SER A 404 3.62 7.36 27.94
CA SER A 404 2.53 7.00 27.06
C SER A 404 1.53 8.16 26.89
N LEU A 405 0.66 8.07 25.85
CA LEU A 405 -0.46 9.01 25.69
C LEU A 405 -1.43 8.95 26.89
N ALA A 406 -1.61 7.77 27.49
CA ALA A 406 -2.41 7.59 28.70
C ALA A 406 -1.85 8.35 29.89
N ASP A 407 -0.52 8.39 30.05
CA ASP A 407 0.12 9.14 31.12
C ASP A 407 0.02 10.65 30.88
N LEU A 408 0.14 11.11 29.62
CA LEU A 408 -0.12 12.49 29.25
C LEU A 408 -1.58 12.88 29.60
N GLY A 409 -2.55 12.03 29.24
CA GLY A 409 -3.97 12.24 29.56
C GLY A 409 -4.21 12.43 31.07
N LYS A 410 -3.64 11.56 31.91
CA LYS A 410 -3.70 11.69 33.38
C LYS A 410 -3.14 13.02 33.87
N ARG A 411 -2.00 13.46 33.31
CA ARG A 411 -1.37 14.73 33.67
C ARG A 411 -2.20 15.95 33.27
N ILE A 412 -2.82 15.91 32.08
CA ILE A 412 -3.72 16.98 31.63
C ILE A 412 -4.95 17.04 32.57
N GLN A 413 -5.53 15.90 32.90
CA GLN A 413 -6.66 15.84 33.83
C GLN A 413 -6.31 16.38 35.21
N ALA A 414 -5.09 16.13 35.69
CA ALA A 414 -4.57 16.68 36.95
C ALA A 414 -4.23 18.18 36.89
N GLY A 415 -4.38 18.85 35.73
CA GLY A 415 -4.07 20.27 35.53
C GLY A 415 -2.57 20.59 35.60
N SER A 416 -1.69 19.58 35.50
CA SER A 416 -0.25 19.76 35.57
C SER A 416 0.38 20.16 34.23
N VAL A 417 -0.35 20.05 33.11
CA VAL A 417 0.14 20.43 31.77
C VAL A 417 -0.33 21.86 31.46
N LYS A 418 0.61 22.78 31.35
CA LYS A 418 0.37 24.18 31.01
C LYS A 418 0.61 24.46 29.55
N THR A 419 1.66 23.82 28.99
CA THR A 419 2.07 23.95 27.60
C THR A 419 2.25 22.57 27.02
N LEU A 420 1.54 22.28 25.92
CA LEU A 420 1.69 21.05 25.14
C LEU A 420 2.15 21.39 23.72
N VAL A 421 3.29 20.81 23.32
CA VAL A 421 3.79 20.87 21.95
C VAL A 421 3.53 19.52 21.31
N VAL A 422 2.71 19.47 20.25
CA VAL A 422 2.40 18.28 19.48
C VAL A 422 3.17 18.31 18.16
N LEU A 423 4.07 17.36 17.97
CA LEU A 423 4.95 17.26 16.81
C LEU A 423 4.45 16.17 15.85
N GLY A 424 3.58 16.56 14.93
CA GLY A 424 2.88 15.62 14.06
C GLY A 424 1.72 14.88 14.73
N GLY A 425 1.20 13.84 14.05
CA GLY A 425 0.11 13.02 14.55
C GLY A 425 -1.27 13.69 14.57
N ASN A 426 -2.29 12.96 15.02
CA ASN A 426 -3.65 13.47 15.12
C ASN A 426 -4.44 12.85 16.30
N PRO A 427 -3.98 13.02 17.55
CA PRO A 427 -4.55 12.32 18.69
C PRO A 427 -6.01 12.68 18.99
N VAL A 428 -6.55 13.79 18.50
CA VAL A 428 -8.00 14.08 18.61
C VAL A 428 -8.84 13.11 17.77
N TYR A 429 -8.31 12.63 16.66
CA TYR A 429 -8.99 11.67 15.79
C TYR A 429 -8.74 10.21 16.21
N ASP A 430 -7.49 9.85 16.56
CA ASP A 430 -7.04 8.46 16.66
C ASP A 430 -6.69 7.97 18.07
N ALA A 431 -6.70 8.86 19.08
CA ALA A 431 -6.47 8.46 20.47
C ALA A 431 -7.54 7.48 20.97
N PRO A 432 -7.20 6.59 21.91
CA PRO A 432 -8.18 5.77 22.63
C PRO A 432 -9.27 6.61 23.26
N VAL A 433 -10.52 6.17 23.08
CA VAL A 433 -11.69 6.99 23.45
C VAL A 433 -11.79 7.24 24.94
N ASP A 434 -11.31 6.31 25.76
CA ASP A 434 -11.29 6.42 27.23
C ASP A 434 -10.36 7.51 27.78
N LEU A 435 -9.49 8.06 26.92
CA LEU A 435 -8.66 9.23 27.24
C LEU A 435 -9.40 10.56 27.07
N GLU A 436 -10.54 10.58 26.36
CA GLU A 436 -11.29 11.81 26.03
C GLU A 436 -10.36 12.95 25.58
N PHE A 437 -9.42 12.64 24.69
CA PHE A 437 -8.26 13.50 24.41
C PHE A 437 -8.66 14.89 23.91
N ALA A 438 -9.75 15.04 23.16
CA ALA A 438 -10.24 16.35 22.71
C ALA A 438 -10.66 17.23 23.91
N GLN A 439 -11.36 16.66 24.89
CA GLN A 439 -11.78 17.36 26.10
C GLN A 439 -10.57 17.67 27.01
N ALA A 440 -9.62 16.74 27.05
CA ALA A 440 -8.36 16.94 27.79
C ALA A 440 -7.56 18.10 27.16
N LEU A 441 -7.36 18.11 25.84
CA LEU A 441 -6.61 19.15 25.12
C LEU A 441 -7.21 20.54 25.34
N ALA A 442 -8.53 20.67 25.42
CA ALA A 442 -9.20 21.95 25.70
C ALA A 442 -8.86 22.53 27.09
N LYS A 443 -8.34 21.73 28.03
CA LYS A 443 -7.89 22.20 29.38
C LYS A 443 -6.46 22.73 29.37
N VAL A 444 -5.69 22.50 28.32
CA VAL A 444 -4.31 22.95 28.21
C VAL A 444 -4.27 24.44 27.87
N SER A 445 -3.57 25.23 28.66
CA SER A 445 -3.53 26.68 28.48
C SER A 445 -2.87 27.13 27.18
N THR A 446 -1.84 26.40 26.74
CA THR A 446 -1.13 26.67 25.47
C THR A 446 -0.86 25.36 24.77
N ALA A 447 -1.57 25.08 23.68
CA ALA A 447 -1.35 23.94 22.80
C ALA A 447 -0.79 24.42 21.46
N ILE A 448 0.32 23.85 21.05
CA ILE A 448 1.04 24.16 19.80
C ILE A 448 1.09 22.88 18.97
N HIS A 449 0.62 22.92 17.75
CA HIS A 449 0.63 21.77 16.85
C HIS A 449 1.42 22.07 15.58
N LEU A 450 2.45 21.28 15.32
CA LEU A 450 3.18 21.24 14.05
C LEU A 450 2.55 20.16 13.17
N SER A 451 1.93 20.55 12.06
CA SER A 451 1.20 19.61 11.21
C SER A 451 1.26 19.99 9.74
N THR A 452 1.26 18.98 8.86
CA THR A 452 1.19 19.20 7.40
C THR A 452 -0.18 19.68 6.95
N HIS A 453 -1.25 19.33 7.66
CA HIS A 453 -2.65 19.70 7.37
C HIS A 453 -3.32 20.27 8.61
N GLU A 454 -4.36 21.07 8.40
CA GLU A 454 -5.26 21.48 9.47
C GLU A 454 -6.20 20.31 9.81
N ASN A 455 -5.71 19.39 10.65
CA ASN A 455 -6.45 18.20 11.06
C ASN A 455 -7.30 18.45 12.31
N GLU A 456 -7.99 17.42 12.82
CA GLU A 456 -8.88 17.47 13.98
C GLU A 456 -8.17 17.99 15.24
N THR A 457 -6.90 17.60 15.44
CA THR A 457 -6.07 18.11 16.56
C THR A 457 -5.71 19.58 16.37
N SER A 458 -5.35 19.98 15.16
CA SER A 458 -4.98 21.37 14.84
C SER A 458 -6.09 22.36 15.12
N GLN A 459 -7.35 21.93 14.93
CA GLN A 459 -8.53 22.78 15.14
C GLN A 459 -8.77 23.14 16.60
N LEU A 460 -8.20 22.38 17.54
CA LEU A 460 -8.30 22.61 18.99
C LEU A 460 -7.04 23.25 19.59
N CYS A 461 -5.95 23.40 18.83
CA CYS A 461 -4.72 24.00 19.31
C CYS A 461 -4.71 25.52 19.14
N GLN A 462 -4.11 26.27 20.09
CA GLN A 462 -3.95 27.73 20.00
C GLN A 462 -3.01 28.13 18.85
N TRP A 463 -1.99 27.31 18.56
CA TRP A 463 -1.09 27.54 17.45
C TRP A 463 -1.07 26.34 16.52
N LEU A 464 -1.35 26.58 15.25
CA LEU A 464 -1.09 25.66 14.16
C LEU A 464 0.11 26.16 13.35
N LEU A 465 1.14 25.33 13.28
CA LEU A 465 2.39 25.58 12.59
C LEU A 465 2.50 24.68 11.37
N PRO A 466 2.73 25.23 10.15
CA PRO A 466 2.92 24.42 8.95
C PRO A 466 4.16 23.52 9.05
N GLN A 467 3.99 22.22 8.83
CA GLN A 467 5.07 21.25 8.77
C GLN A 467 5.52 21.04 7.32
N THR A 468 6.83 20.95 7.09
CA THR A 468 7.41 20.56 5.79
C THR A 468 7.10 19.12 5.43
N HIS A 469 7.03 18.83 4.13
CA HIS A 469 7.13 17.47 3.64
C HIS A 469 8.59 16.99 3.74
N PRO A 470 8.88 15.68 3.96
CA PRO A 470 10.26 15.18 4.04
C PRO A 470 11.15 15.53 2.83
N PHE A 471 10.57 15.73 1.64
CA PHE A 471 11.32 16.16 0.46
C PHE A 471 11.69 17.66 0.45
N GLU A 472 11.24 18.43 1.44
CA GLU A 472 11.50 19.85 1.61
C GLU A 472 12.49 20.17 2.73
N SER A 473 12.93 19.17 3.51
CA SER A 473 13.72 19.43 4.73
C SER A 473 14.83 18.43 4.95
N TRP A 474 15.86 18.85 5.71
CA TRP A 474 16.90 17.98 6.22
C TRP A 474 16.41 17.13 7.39
N GLY A 475 16.85 15.88 7.44
CA GLY A 475 16.60 14.93 8.51
C GLY A 475 17.54 13.74 8.42
N ASP A 476 17.36 12.81 9.34
CA ASP A 476 18.04 11.53 9.38
C ASP A 476 17.11 10.45 9.92
N CYS A 477 17.45 9.20 9.68
CA CYS A 477 16.80 8.07 10.33
C CYS A 477 17.76 6.88 10.42
N ARG A 478 17.36 5.85 11.15
CA ARG A 478 18.07 4.56 11.14
C ARG A 478 17.24 3.50 10.45
N ALA A 479 17.89 2.74 9.58
CA ALA A 479 17.28 1.55 8.98
C ALA A 479 16.93 0.48 10.03
N VAL A 480 16.21 -0.54 9.63
CA VAL A 480 15.81 -1.65 10.52
C VAL A 480 17.02 -2.32 11.20
N ASP A 481 18.13 -2.44 10.51
CA ASP A 481 19.40 -2.94 11.05
C ASP A 481 20.26 -1.87 11.74
N GLY A 482 19.73 -0.67 11.89
CA GLY A 482 20.41 0.46 12.52
C GLY A 482 21.37 1.24 11.63
N ALA A 483 21.48 0.93 10.33
CA ALA A 483 22.28 1.72 9.39
C ALA A 483 21.84 3.19 9.37
N ILE A 484 22.80 4.11 9.33
CA ILE A 484 22.57 5.55 9.35
C ILE A 484 22.15 6.01 7.96
N CYS A 485 20.98 6.63 7.85
CA CYS A 485 20.41 7.15 6.61
C CYS A 485 20.14 8.66 6.76
N VAL A 486 20.19 9.38 5.63
CA VAL A 486 19.94 10.82 5.61
C VAL A 486 18.72 11.13 4.74
N THR A 487 17.87 12.02 5.24
CA THR A 487 16.84 12.71 4.47
C THR A 487 17.43 14.03 3.99
N GLN A 488 17.56 14.19 2.66
CA GLN A 488 17.99 15.44 2.07
C GLN A 488 16.85 16.11 1.33
N PRO A 489 16.71 17.45 1.41
CA PRO A 489 15.69 18.18 0.66
C PRO A 489 15.96 18.08 -0.83
N LEU A 490 14.89 17.88 -1.60
CA LEU A 490 14.91 17.76 -3.07
C LEU A 490 14.38 19.02 -3.73
N ILE A 491 13.67 19.84 -2.97
CA ILE A 491 13.04 21.09 -3.37
C ILE A 491 13.02 22.01 -2.14
N GLU A 492 13.03 23.32 -2.37
CA GLU A 492 12.75 24.30 -1.32
C GLU A 492 11.30 24.18 -0.84
N THR A 493 11.02 24.69 0.36
CA THR A 493 9.68 24.60 0.96
C THR A 493 8.64 25.29 0.08
N LEU A 494 7.64 24.56 -0.41
CA LEU A 494 6.58 25.09 -1.27
C LEU A 494 5.64 26.02 -0.52
N LEU A 495 5.39 25.75 0.76
CA LEU A 495 4.38 26.42 1.58
C LEU A 495 4.98 27.07 2.85
N GLY A 496 6.29 27.27 2.89
CA GLY A 496 6.95 27.99 3.99
C GLY A 496 6.87 27.28 5.35
N GLY A 497 6.75 25.93 5.35
CA GLY A 497 6.73 25.13 6.58
C GLY A 497 8.11 25.00 7.23
N LYS A 498 8.13 24.42 8.43
CA LYS A 498 9.34 24.00 9.15
C LYS A 498 9.25 22.52 9.55
N SER A 499 10.40 21.85 9.59
CA SER A 499 10.50 20.48 10.09
C SER A 499 10.41 20.41 11.62
N THR A 500 10.20 19.21 12.15
CA THR A 500 10.28 18.95 13.60
C THR A 500 11.63 19.40 14.16
N LEU A 501 12.73 19.13 13.44
CA LEU A 501 14.07 19.52 13.82
C LEU A 501 14.22 21.05 13.92
N GLU A 502 13.73 21.79 12.93
CA GLU A 502 13.77 23.24 12.91
C GLU A 502 12.90 23.88 13.99
N LEU A 503 11.73 23.31 14.29
CA LEU A 503 10.89 23.81 15.38
C LEU A 503 11.55 23.60 16.73
N LEU A 504 12.11 22.42 17.00
CA LEU A 504 12.83 22.16 18.25
C LEU A 504 14.03 23.10 18.41
N ALA A 505 14.81 23.33 17.35
CA ALA A 505 15.91 24.29 17.35
C ALA A 505 15.42 25.71 17.69
N LEU A 506 14.31 26.15 17.08
CA LEU A 506 13.69 27.46 17.36
C LEU A 506 13.29 27.58 18.85
N LEU A 507 12.63 26.53 19.42
CA LEU A 507 12.23 26.54 20.83
C LEU A 507 13.43 26.58 21.80
N LEU A 508 14.58 26.05 21.40
CA LEU A 508 15.83 26.08 22.14
C LEU A 508 16.61 27.37 21.93
N GLY A 509 16.25 28.20 20.95
CA GLY A 509 17.03 29.36 20.53
C GLY A 509 18.31 28.98 19.77
N ASP A 510 18.39 27.75 19.27
CA ASP A 510 19.51 27.28 18.44
C ASP A 510 19.30 27.84 17.01
N LYS A 511 20.31 28.53 16.50
CA LYS A 511 20.33 29.17 15.20
C LYS A 511 21.08 28.37 14.14
N SER A 512 21.51 27.15 14.49
CA SER A 512 22.16 26.25 13.53
C SER A 512 21.23 25.92 12.38
N ASP A 513 21.76 25.83 11.18
CA ASP A 513 20.98 25.37 10.03
C ASP A 513 20.69 23.87 10.14
N PRO A 514 19.57 23.39 9.55
CA PRO A 514 19.16 22.00 9.69
C PRO A 514 20.19 20.98 9.17
N GLN A 515 20.94 21.31 8.12
CA GLN A 515 21.99 20.44 7.59
C GLN A 515 23.12 20.24 8.63
N THR A 516 23.52 21.30 9.29
CA THR A 516 24.53 21.26 10.35
C THR A 516 24.08 20.39 11.52
N LEU A 517 22.80 20.50 11.94
CA LEU A 517 22.23 19.69 13.03
C LEU A 517 22.23 18.19 12.66
N VAL A 518 21.84 17.86 11.45
CA VAL A 518 21.85 16.48 10.95
C VAL A 518 23.28 15.96 10.86
N ARG A 519 24.22 16.73 10.30
CA ARG A 519 25.63 16.33 10.19
C ARG A 519 26.25 16.05 11.57
N GLN A 520 26.01 16.91 12.54
CA GLN A 520 26.48 16.70 13.93
C GLN A 520 25.87 15.45 14.55
N ALA A 521 24.60 15.16 14.31
CA ALA A 521 23.93 13.95 14.78
C ALA A 521 24.53 12.70 14.15
N VAL A 522 24.74 12.72 12.84
CA VAL A 522 25.38 11.63 12.08
C VAL A 522 26.80 11.39 12.56
N ASP A 523 27.61 12.44 12.75
CA ASP A 523 28.99 12.35 13.28
C ASP A 523 29.01 11.69 14.67
N ARG A 524 28.07 12.10 15.54
CA ARG A 524 27.92 11.54 16.90
C ARG A 524 27.62 10.05 16.85
N VAL A 525 26.67 9.66 16.04
CA VAL A 525 26.24 8.26 15.91
C VAL A 525 27.31 7.41 15.24
N ALA A 526 27.99 7.95 14.23
CA ALA A 526 29.12 7.28 13.56
C ALA A 526 30.36 7.16 14.47
N GLY A 527 30.42 7.88 15.61
CA GLY A 527 31.56 7.91 16.51
C GLY A 527 32.80 8.60 15.92
N ARG A 528 32.63 9.34 14.82
CA ARG A 528 33.71 10.06 14.14
C ARG A 528 33.16 11.23 13.32
N THR A 529 33.94 12.28 13.15
CA THR A 529 33.59 13.35 12.22
C THR A 529 33.81 12.91 10.77
N LEU A 530 32.76 12.97 9.96
CA LEU A 530 32.83 12.65 8.55
C LEU A 530 33.56 13.74 7.76
N SER A 531 34.49 13.33 6.88
CA SER A 531 35.09 14.27 5.93
C SER A 531 34.01 14.77 4.94
N ASP A 532 34.27 15.90 4.24
CA ASP A 532 33.34 16.39 3.20
C ASP A 532 33.19 15.41 2.04
N LYS A 533 34.16 14.57 1.78
CA LYS A 533 34.09 13.50 0.80
C LYS A 533 33.15 12.40 1.27
N ASP A 534 33.27 11.97 2.54
CA ASP A 534 32.40 10.94 3.12
C ASP A 534 30.97 11.47 3.25
N TRP A 535 30.78 12.75 3.61
CA TRP A 535 29.48 13.39 3.67
C TRP A 535 28.80 13.42 2.29
N ARG A 536 29.52 13.84 1.23
CA ARG A 536 29.01 13.83 -0.16
C ARG A 536 28.67 12.41 -0.61
N LYS A 537 29.49 11.41 -0.24
CA LYS A 537 29.19 10.01 -0.54
C LYS A 537 27.94 9.53 0.17
N LEU A 538 27.77 9.89 1.44
CA LEU A 538 26.56 9.59 2.21
C LEU A 538 25.29 10.18 1.54
N LEU A 539 25.34 11.44 1.08
CA LEU A 539 24.23 12.06 0.37
C LEU A 539 23.95 11.40 -0.98
N HIS A 540 24.97 10.97 -1.69
CA HIS A 540 24.84 10.26 -2.96
C HIS A 540 24.21 8.88 -2.77
N ASP A 541 24.70 8.11 -1.80
CA ASP A 541 24.27 6.73 -1.56
C ASP A 541 22.95 6.69 -0.73
N GLY A 542 22.65 7.74 0.04
CA GLY A 542 21.50 7.87 0.95
C GLY A 542 21.70 7.20 2.31
N PHE A 543 22.81 6.47 2.51
CA PHE A 543 23.14 5.80 3.76
C PHE A 543 24.65 5.70 3.96
N LEU A 544 25.07 5.57 5.23
CA LEU A 544 26.47 5.37 5.59
C LEU A 544 26.80 3.87 5.54
N ALA A 545 27.70 3.50 4.65
CA ALA A 545 28.19 2.13 4.58
C ALA A 545 28.80 1.67 5.92
N ASP A 546 28.67 0.38 6.23
CA ASP A 546 29.22 -0.28 7.42
C ASP A 546 28.74 0.31 8.77
N SER A 547 27.60 1.02 8.77
CA SER A 547 27.03 1.62 9.99
C SER A 547 25.93 0.78 10.63
N SER A 548 25.59 -0.38 10.07
CA SER A 548 24.62 -1.32 10.64
C SER A 548 25.04 -1.81 12.02
N LEU A 549 24.06 -2.03 12.89
CA LEU A 549 24.30 -2.57 14.23
C LEU A 549 24.89 -3.99 14.15
N LYS A 550 25.81 -4.27 15.03
CA LYS A 550 26.34 -5.64 15.17
C LYS A 550 25.33 -6.50 15.89
N PRO A 551 25.25 -7.81 15.57
CA PRO A 551 24.44 -8.74 16.34
C PRO A 551 24.80 -8.68 17.84
N ALA A 552 23.78 -8.51 18.68
CA ALA A 552 23.93 -8.48 20.13
C ALA A 552 23.92 -9.88 20.70
N ALA A 553 24.78 -10.15 21.65
CA ALA A 553 24.65 -11.30 22.52
C ALA A 553 23.49 -11.06 23.50
N VAL A 554 22.59 -12.03 23.60
CA VAL A 554 21.42 -11.96 24.49
C VAL A 554 21.53 -12.99 25.59
N GLU A 555 21.25 -12.56 26.82
CA GLU A 555 21.11 -13.45 27.98
C GLU A 555 19.66 -13.88 28.08
N TRP A 556 19.42 -15.20 28.16
CA TRP A 556 18.09 -15.76 28.19
C TRP A 556 17.53 -15.81 29.60
N LYS A 557 16.33 -15.26 29.78
CA LYS A 557 15.59 -15.35 31.05
C LYS A 557 14.47 -16.39 30.92
N GLU A 558 14.18 -17.06 32.01
CA GLU A 558 12.97 -17.86 32.13
C GLU A 558 11.79 -16.91 32.32
N ALA A 559 10.92 -16.82 31.36
CA ALA A 559 9.66 -16.10 31.46
C ALA A 559 8.53 -17.10 31.68
N ALA A 560 7.55 -16.72 32.48
CA ALA A 560 6.32 -17.50 32.64
C ALA A 560 5.60 -17.67 31.30
N PRO A 561 4.94 -18.81 31.04
CA PRO A 561 4.10 -18.94 29.86
C PRO A 561 2.95 -17.90 29.88
N ALA A 562 2.50 -17.49 28.71
CA ALA A 562 1.37 -16.55 28.58
C ALA A 562 0.14 -17.08 29.33
N GLN A 563 -0.41 -16.29 30.24
CA GLN A 563 -1.67 -16.60 30.89
C GLN A 563 -2.81 -16.18 29.95
N VAL A 564 -3.42 -17.15 29.30
CA VAL A 564 -4.53 -16.92 28.38
C VAL A 564 -5.82 -16.97 29.18
N LYS A 565 -6.61 -15.89 29.14
CA LYS A 565 -8.03 -15.96 29.55
C LYS A 565 -8.80 -16.59 28.38
N PRO A 566 -9.44 -17.73 28.56
CA PRO A 566 -10.28 -18.30 27.53
C PRO A 566 -11.40 -17.34 27.17
N VAL A 567 -11.53 -17.03 25.89
CA VAL A 567 -12.68 -16.29 25.34
C VAL A 567 -13.71 -17.32 24.89
N ALA A 568 -14.99 -17.06 25.18
CA ALA A 568 -16.05 -18.01 24.80
C ALA A 568 -16.06 -18.20 23.26
N ALA A 569 -16.40 -19.42 22.83
CA ALA A 569 -16.30 -19.79 21.43
C ALA A 569 -17.20 -18.96 20.51
N ASP A 570 -18.35 -18.48 21.05
CA ASP A 570 -19.37 -17.70 20.34
C ASP A 570 -19.27 -16.17 20.56
N GLU A 571 -18.27 -15.74 21.34
CA GLU A 571 -18.03 -14.32 21.61
C GLU A 571 -17.31 -13.68 20.45
N LEU A 572 -17.87 -12.58 19.92
CA LEU A 572 -17.28 -11.84 18.82
C LEU A 572 -16.05 -11.05 19.27
N GLU A 573 -14.93 -11.24 18.57
CA GLU A 573 -13.79 -10.33 18.67
C GLU A 573 -13.88 -9.22 17.64
N VAL A 574 -13.28 -8.08 17.95
CA VAL A 574 -13.03 -6.98 17.03
C VAL A 574 -11.54 -6.79 16.89
N VAL A 575 -11.04 -6.84 15.67
CA VAL A 575 -9.63 -6.59 15.33
C VAL A 575 -9.50 -5.26 14.60
N PHE A 576 -8.81 -4.31 15.20
CA PHE A 576 -8.51 -3.02 14.62
C PHE A 576 -7.23 -3.13 13.80
N CYS A 577 -7.34 -2.91 12.49
CA CYS A 577 -6.27 -3.16 11.53
C CYS A 577 -5.79 -1.87 10.87
N ARG A 578 -4.53 -1.84 10.50
CA ARG A 578 -4.03 -0.84 9.57
C ARG A 578 -4.83 -0.91 8.26
N SER A 579 -5.23 0.22 7.71
CA SER A 579 -5.74 0.25 6.34
C SER A 579 -4.59 0.03 5.34
N GLU A 580 -4.78 -0.86 4.39
CA GLU A 580 -3.83 -1.11 3.29
C GLU A 580 -3.69 0.10 2.34
N THR A 581 -4.58 1.08 2.45
CA THR A 581 -4.65 2.26 1.60
C THR A 581 -4.38 3.54 2.38
N VAL A 582 -5.23 3.92 3.33
CA VAL A 582 -5.10 5.20 4.05
C VAL A 582 -4.25 5.11 5.33
N TYR A 583 -3.67 3.94 5.64
CA TYR A 583 -2.83 3.66 6.81
C TYR A 583 -3.63 3.82 8.13
N ASP A 584 -3.32 4.83 8.92
CA ASP A 584 -4.03 5.24 10.15
C ASP A 584 -4.87 6.52 9.95
N GLY A 585 -5.02 6.97 8.70
CA GLY A 585 -5.70 8.20 8.31
C GLY A 585 -4.77 9.32 7.86
N ARG A 586 -3.45 9.15 7.96
CA ARG A 586 -2.48 10.14 7.46
C ARG A 586 -2.49 10.29 5.93
N PHE A 587 -2.94 9.26 5.21
CA PHE A 587 -3.12 9.28 3.76
C PHE A 587 -4.57 9.46 3.33
N ALA A 588 -5.48 9.83 4.22
CA ALA A 588 -6.90 9.99 3.88
C ALA A 588 -7.14 10.99 2.75
N ASN A 589 -6.30 12.03 2.61
CA ASN A 589 -6.40 13.01 1.52
C ASN A 589 -5.64 12.61 0.24
N ASN A 590 -5.02 11.43 0.19
CA ASN A 590 -4.29 10.95 -0.98
C ASN A 590 -5.22 10.18 -1.93
N GLY A 591 -5.58 10.79 -3.07
CA GLY A 591 -6.51 10.21 -4.02
C GLY A 591 -6.02 8.92 -4.69
N TRP A 592 -4.70 8.75 -4.91
CA TRP A 592 -4.17 7.49 -5.46
C TRP A 592 -4.40 6.33 -4.49
N LEU A 593 -4.17 6.55 -3.20
CA LEU A 593 -4.36 5.53 -2.17
C LEU A 593 -5.84 5.27 -1.88
N GLN A 594 -6.69 6.29 -1.84
CA GLN A 594 -8.14 6.12 -1.68
C GLN A 594 -8.75 5.27 -2.81
N GLU A 595 -8.27 5.43 -4.05
CA GLU A 595 -8.76 4.66 -5.20
C GLU A 595 -8.06 3.30 -5.38
N THR A 596 -6.96 3.05 -4.64
CA THR A 596 -6.29 1.74 -4.62
C THR A 596 -7.20 0.70 -3.98
N PRO A 597 -7.49 -0.45 -4.64
CA PRO A 597 -8.39 -1.45 -4.09
C PRO A 597 -7.77 -2.24 -2.94
N HIS A 598 -8.57 -2.53 -1.92
CA HIS A 598 -8.21 -3.46 -0.85
C HIS A 598 -7.77 -4.82 -1.41
N LEU A 599 -6.78 -5.45 -0.78
CA LEU A 599 -6.11 -6.67 -1.22
C LEU A 599 -7.09 -7.78 -1.67
N VAL A 600 -8.09 -8.10 -0.86
CA VAL A 600 -9.01 -9.22 -1.12
C VAL A 600 -10.40 -8.76 -1.51
N SER A 601 -11.02 -7.80 -0.81
CA SER A 601 -12.38 -7.34 -1.10
C SER A 601 -12.51 -6.55 -2.41
N LYS A 602 -11.42 -5.94 -2.87
CA LYS A 602 -11.37 -5.00 -4.01
C LYS A 602 -12.20 -3.73 -3.81
N MET A 603 -12.51 -3.41 -2.57
CA MET A 603 -13.19 -2.20 -2.16
C MET A 603 -12.23 -0.99 -2.24
N THR A 604 -12.77 0.15 -2.64
CA THR A 604 -12.08 1.44 -2.66
C THR A 604 -12.92 2.50 -1.95
N TRP A 605 -12.30 3.57 -1.47
CA TRP A 605 -12.99 4.71 -0.87
C TRP A 605 -13.90 4.36 0.31
N ASP A 606 -13.61 3.27 1.03
CA ASP A 606 -14.43 2.79 2.14
C ASP A 606 -13.69 1.86 3.09
N ASN A 607 -14.29 1.69 4.26
CA ASN A 607 -14.06 0.56 5.14
C ASN A 607 -15.41 -0.11 5.50
N ALA A 608 -15.33 -1.32 6.03
CA ALA A 608 -16.49 -2.12 6.40
C ALA A 608 -16.19 -2.99 7.62
N ALA A 609 -17.23 -3.49 8.27
CA ALA A 609 -17.12 -4.62 9.18
C ALA A 609 -16.92 -5.91 8.36
N LEU A 610 -15.69 -6.44 8.35
CA LEU A 610 -15.35 -7.65 7.62
C LEU A 610 -15.76 -8.87 8.44
N LEU A 611 -16.57 -9.75 7.85
CA LEU A 611 -17.14 -10.94 8.51
C LEU A 611 -16.84 -12.19 7.68
N SER A 612 -16.68 -13.34 8.35
CA SER A 612 -16.67 -14.62 7.67
C SER A 612 -18.06 -14.98 7.13
N PRO A 613 -18.15 -15.83 6.08
CA PRO A 613 -19.45 -16.32 5.60
C PRO A 613 -20.28 -17.01 6.68
N ALA A 614 -19.67 -17.83 7.54
CA ALA A 614 -20.36 -18.54 8.60
C ALA A 614 -20.91 -17.57 9.67
N THR A 615 -20.11 -16.61 10.13
CA THR A 615 -20.55 -15.56 11.08
C THR A 615 -21.65 -14.70 10.47
N ALA A 616 -21.51 -14.27 9.22
CA ALA A 616 -22.51 -13.47 8.53
C ALA A 616 -23.86 -14.22 8.40
N LYS A 617 -23.81 -15.49 8.03
CA LYS A 617 -25.00 -16.38 7.93
C LYS A 617 -25.69 -16.55 9.29
N ARG A 618 -24.92 -16.80 10.34
CA ARG A 618 -25.45 -16.89 11.72
C ARG A 618 -26.11 -15.61 12.19
N LEU A 619 -25.58 -14.46 11.82
CA LEU A 619 -26.10 -13.13 12.21
C LEU A 619 -27.14 -12.57 11.23
N GLY A 620 -27.44 -13.25 10.13
CA GLY A 620 -28.40 -12.79 9.11
C GLY A 620 -27.94 -11.55 8.34
N VAL A 621 -26.62 -11.39 8.14
CA VAL A 621 -26.00 -10.25 7.48
C VAL A 621 -25.64 -10.57 6.04
N GLN A 622 -25.84 -9.63 5.12
CA GLN A 622 -25.41 -9.70 3.72
C GLN A 622 -24.39 -8.59 3.41
N ILE A 623 -23.70 -8.69 2.27
CA ILE A 623 -22.81 -7.61 1.80
C ILE A 623 -23.64 -6.32 1.64
N GLY A 624 -23.16 -5.23 2.27
CA GLY A 624 -23.83 -3.93 2.26
C GLY A 624 -24.93 -3.74 3.32
N THR A 625 -25.24 -4.76 4.13
CA THR A 625 -26.13 -4.57 5.27
C THR A 625 -25.52 -3.56 6.24
N LEU A 626 -26.27 -2.51 6.61
CA LEU A 626 -25.86 -1.63 7.69
C LEU A 626 -26.02 -2.36 9.03
N VAL A 627 -24.98 -2.36 9.84
CA VAL A 627 -24.94 -3.02 11.13
C VAL A 627 -24.58 -2.04 12.23
N ARG A 628 -25.15 -2.23 13.41
CA ARG A 628 -24.68 -1.57 14.62
C ARG A 628 -23.77 -2.54 15.38
N LEU A 629 -22.57 -2.08 15.66
CA LEU A 629 -21.58 -2.78 16.45
C LEU A 629 -21.54 -2.14 17.84
N ASP A 630 -21.97 -2.88 18.86
CA ASP A 630 -21.95 -2.47 20.25
C ASP A 630 -20.76 -3.16 20.95
N LEU A 631 -19.93 -2.38 21.67
CA LEU A 631 -18.74 -2.84 22.39
C LEU A 631 -18.54 -2.02 23.67
N ASP A 632 -18.59 -2.65 24.84
CA ASP A 632 -18.38 -2.01 26.17
C ASP A 632 -19.16 -0.70 26.33
N GLY A 633 -20.45 -0.71 25.98
CA GLY A 633 -21.36 0.45 26.10
C GLY A 633 -21.18 1.53 25.03
N ARG A 634 -20.30 1.33 24.06
CA ARG A 634 -20.10 2.19 22.89
C ARG A 634 -20.73 1.53 21.67
N SER A 635 -21.20 2.33 20.72
CA SER A 635 -21.81 1.80 19.49
C SER A 635 -21.31 2.53 18.27
N LEU A 636 -21.28 1.82 17.14
CA LEU A 636 -20.88 2.30 15.84
C LEU A 636 -21.78 1.71 14.76
N GLU A 637 -22.23 2.53 13.80
CA GLU A 637 -22.91 2.05 12.61
C GLU A 637 -21.93 1.98 11.43
N ILE A 638 -21.86 0.82 10.78
CA ILE A 638 -20.93 0.56 9.67
C ILE A 638 -21.55 -0.45 8.70
N PRO A 639 -21.30 -0.35 7.37
CA PRO A 639 -21.72 -1.39 6.45
C PRO A 639 -20.87 -2.65 6.61
N ALA A 640 -21.50 -3.82 6.50
CA ALA A 640 -20.83 -5.11 6.57
C ALA A 640 -20.38 -5.59 5.19
N PHE A 641 -19.24 -6.28 5.15
CA PHE A 641 -18.72 -6.96 3.99
C PHE A 641 -18.35 -8.40 4.33
N ILE A 642 -18.87 -9.37 3.56
CA ILE A 642 -18.58 -10.78 3.76
C ILE A 642 -17.30 -11.14 3.02
N LEU A 643 -16.29 -11.57 3.77
CA LEU A 643 -14.97 -11.91 3.25
C LEU A 643 -14.67 -13.39 3.47
N PRO A 644 -14.72 -14.23 2.41
CA PRO A 644 -14.30 -15.62 2.53
C PRO A 644 -12.86 -15.73 3.05
N GLY A 645 -12.62 -16.63 4.01
CA GLY A 645 -11.33 -16.82 4.68
C GLY A 645 -11.06 -15.89 5.87
N GLN A 646 -12.00 -15.00 6.22
CA GLN A 646 -12.02 -14.35 7.54
C GLN A 646 -12.23 -15.40 8.64
N ALA A 647 -11.60 -15.24 9.80
CA ALA A 647 -11.83 -16.13 10.93
C ALA A 647 -13.28 -16.01 11.42
N ASP A 648 -13.89 -17.13 11.80
CA ASP A 648 -15.21 -17.11 12.38
C ASP A 648 -15.21 -16.35 13.71
N ASP A 649 -16.29 -15.63 13.97
CA ASP A 649 -16.48 -14.80 15.15
C ASP A 649 -15.42 -13.69 15.34
N SER A 650 -14.76 -13.31 14.25
CA SER A 650 -13.81 -12.20 14.19
C SER A 650 -14.29 -11.12 13.23
N ILE A 651 -14.36 -9.88 13.72
CA ILE A 651 -14.76 -8.69 12.96
C ILE A 651 -13.51 -7.85 12.66
N GLY A 652 -13.15 -7.72 11.39
CA GLY A 652 -12.05 -6.85 10.97
C GLY A 652 -12.52 -5.42 10.73
N LEU A 653 -11.87 -4.44 11.35
CA LEU A 653 -12.15 -3.01 11.20
C LEU A 653 -10.88 -2.26 10.78
N ALA A 654 -10.86 -1.71 9.56
CA ALA A 654 -9.75 -0.89 9.10
C ALA A 654 -9.80 0.52 9.68
N LEU A 655 -8.67 0.98 10.23
CA LEU A 655 -8.44 2.34 10.73
C LEU A 655 -8.31 3.36 9.58
N GLY A 656 -8.33 4.65 9.92
CA GLY A 656 -7.92 5.73 9.02
C GLY A 656 -9.04 6.37 8.20
N TYR A 657 -10.26 5.87 8.27
CA TYR A 657 -11.45 6.38 7.60
C TYR A 657 -12.32 7.26 8.50
N GLY A 658 -13.33 7.92 7.91
CA GLY A 658 -14.26 8.77 8.65
C GLY A 658 -13.61 10.05 9.21
N ARG A 659 -12.55 10.56 8.55
CA ARG A 659 -11.89 11.83 8.89
C ARG A 659 -12.81 13.01 8.60
N THR A 660 -12.89 13.95 9.54
CA THR A 660 -13.71 15.18 9.42
C THR A 660 -12.89 16.40 8.97
N ALA A 661 -11.56 16.29 9.05
CA ALA A 661 -10.62 17.34 8.70
C ALA A 661 -9.38 16.75 7.96
N ALA A 662 -9.62 15.99 6.89
CA ALA A 662 -8.54 15.45 6.05
C ALA A 662 -8.24 16.32 4.82
N GLY A 663 -9.26 16.94 4.22
CA GLY A 663 -9.15 17.76 3.02
C GLY A 663 -10.20 17.40 1.95
N LEU A 664 -9.98 17.89 0.73
CA LEU A 664 -10.91 17.75 -0.41
C LEU A 664 -11.17 16.31 -0.84
N VAL A 665 -10.24 15.40 -0.55
CA VAL A 665 -10.33 13.98 -0.95
C VAL A 665 -10.85 13.12 0.19
N GLY A 666 -10.32 13.30 1.41
CA GLY A 666 -10.60 12.45 2.54
C GLY A 666 -11.79 12.85 3.39
N GLY A 667 -12.34 14.05 3.16
CA GLY A 667 -13.44 14.63 3.90
C GLY A 667 -13.05 15.90 4.67
N SER A 668 -13.94 16.88 4.66
CA SER A 668 -13.77 18.15 5.36
C SER A 668 -15.13 18.76 5.70
N GLU A 669 -15.56 18.63 6.94
CA GLU A 669 -16.83 19.22 7.39
C GLU A 669 -16.85 20.73 7.18
N ARG A 670 -15.74 21.42 7.40
CA ARG A 670 -15.60 22.86 7.18
C ARG A 670 -15.86 23.29 5.74
N GLN A 671 -15.54 22.40 4.78
CA GLN A 671 -15.75 22.65 3.34
C GLN A 671 -17.06 21.99 2.84
N GLY A 672 -17.84 21.35 3.71
CA GLY A 672 -19.07 20.65 3.35
C GLY A 672 -18.83 19.34 2.59
N ILE A 673 -17.63 18.75 2.74
CA ILE A 673 -17.26 17.49 2.09
C ILE A 673 -17.45 16.35 3.10
N ALA A 674 -18.32 15.41 2.76
CA ALA A 674 -18.58 14.27 3.63
C ALA A 674 -17.32 13.42 3.88
N PRO A 675 -17.13 12.89 5.09
CA PRO A 675 -16.07 11.94 5.40
C PRO A 675 -16.14 10.69 4.49
N VAL A 676 -14.98 10.16 4.14
CA VAL A 676 -14.88 8.89 3.41
C VAL A 676 -14.83 7.73 4.40
N GLY A 677 -15.76 6.78 4.26
CA GLY A 677 -15.88 5.64 5.18
C GLY A 677 -16.31 6.03 6.60
N VAL A 678 -16.05 5.17 7.57
CA VAL A 678 -16.51 5.28 8.96
C VAL A 678 -15.31 5.31 9.93
N ASN A 679 -15.31 6.26 10.88
CA ASN A 679 -14.33 6.30 11.95
C ASN A 679 -14.59 5.20 12.99
N VAL A 680 -13.68 4.25 13.13
CA VAL A 680 -13.79 3.14 14.08
C VAL A 680 -13.04 3.38 15.40
N ASN A 681 -12.25 4.46 15.50
CA ASN A 681 -11.51 4.80 16.74
C ASN A 681 -12.38 4.97 17.99
N PRO A 682 -13.66 5.43 17.93
CA PRO A 682 -14.53 5.49 19.10
C PRO A 682 -14.78 4.16 19.81
N LEU A 683 -14.44 3.03 19.20
CA LEU A 683 -14.52 1.71 19.85
C LEU A 683 -13.23 1.31 20.56
N ARG A 684 -12.09 1.96 20.24
CA ARG A 684 -10.76 1.62 20.78
C ARG A 684 -10.57 2.23 22.17
N THR A 685 -9.95 1.45 23.05
CA THR A 685 -9.57 1.89 24.41
C THR A 685 -8.09 1.65 24.66
N THR A 686 -7.54 2.23 25.72
CA THR A 686 -6.15 1.99 26.16
C THR A 686 -5.89 0.51 26.48
N ALA A 687 -6.90 -0.23 26.93
CA ALA A 687 -6.82 -1.66 27.23
C ALA A 687 -7.03 -2.54 25.97
N ALA A 688 -7.63 -2.01 24.91
CA ALA A 688 -7.99 -2.74 23.70
C ALA A 688 -7.67 -1.89 22.44
N LEU A 689 -6.38 -1.60 22.23
CA LEU A 689 -5.91 -0.82 21.09
C LEU A 689 -5.99 -1.59 19.79
N HIS A 690 -5.72 -2.88 19.81
CA HIS A 690 -5.62 -3.72 18.63
C HIS A 690 -6.70 -4.78 18.54
N VAL A 691 -7.10 -5.36 19.67
CA VAL A 691 -8.10 -6.43 19.75
C VAL A 691 -9.01 -6.20 20.95
N ALA A 692 -10.31 -6.35 20.75
CA ALA A 692 -11.33 -6.32 21.80
C ALA A 692 -12.24 -7.54 21.68
N THR A 693 -12.86 -7.95 22.78
CA THR A 693 -13.84 -9.05 22.84
C THR A 693 -15.16 -8.58 23.42
N GLY A 694 -16.21 -9.41 23.30
CA GLY A 694 -17.55 -9.08 23.83
C GLY A 694 -18.37 -8.16 22.93
N ALA A 695 -18.02 -8.07 21.67
CA ALA A 695 -18.77 -7.27 20.70
C ALA A 695 -20.13 -7.92 20.38
N LYS A 696 -21.14 -7.08 20.15
CA LYS A 696 -22.46 -7.47 19.65
C LYS A 696 -22.76 -6.77 18.35
N LEU A 697 -23.09 -7.53 17.32
CA LEU A 697 -23.43 -7.00 16.01
C LEU A 697 -24.92 -7.20 15.75
N THR A 698 -25.61 -6.09 15.40
CA THR A 698 -27.07 -6.07 15.17
C THR A 698 -27.35 -5.48 13.78
N PRO A 699 -28.00 -6.21 12.86
CA PRO A 699 -28.44 -5.67 11.57
C PRO A 699 -29.47 -4.55 11.76
N LEU A 700 -29.31 -3.42 11.05
CA LEU A 700 -30.20 -2.25 11.16
C LEU A 700 -31.23 -2.17 10.01
N GLY A 701 -31.11 -2.97 8.98
CA GLY A 701 -31.80 -2.76 7.74
C GLY A 701 -31.15 -1.66 6.87
N GLY A 702 -31.56 -1.58 5.62
CA GLY A 702 -30.92 -0.74 4.62
C GLY A 702 -29.78 -1.46 3.91
N HIS A 703 -29.38 -0.91 2.78
CA HIS A 703 -28.33 -1.48 1.93
C HIS A 703 -27.37 -0.38 1.48
N TYR A 704 -26.08 -0.62 1.72
CA TYR A 704 -25.00 0.26 1.35
C TYR A 704 -24.26 -0.30 0.12
N LYS A 705 -24.01 0.56 -0.88
CA LYS A 705 -23.32 0.16 -2.12
C LYS A 705 -21.84 0.52 -2.03
N PHE A 706 -20.99 -0.49 -2.02
CA PHE A 706 -19.55 -0.34 -2.08
C PHE A 706 -19.05 -0.04 -3.51
N ALA A 707 -17.97 0.70 -3.60
CA ALA A 707 -17.23 0.89 -4.84
C ALA A 707 -16.14 -0.20 -4.95
N LEU A 708 -16.38 -1.19 -5.82
CA LEU A 708 -15.49 -2.33 -6.05
C LEU A 708 -14.84 -2.22 -7.43
N THR A 709 -13.58 -2.62 -7.57
CA THR A 709 -12.85 -2.57 -8.86
C THR A 709 -12.87 -3.86 -9.66
N GLN A 710 -13.43 -4.94 -9.11
CA GLN A 710 -13.51 -6.22 -9.77
C GLN A 710 -14.93 -6.53 -10.24
N ALA A 711 -15.06 -7.34 -11.30
CA ALA A 711 -16.33 -7.78 -11.89
C ALA A 711 -17.16 -6.68 -12.61
N HIS A 712 -16.62 -5.50 -12.88
CA HIS A 712 -17.30 -4.41 -13.58
C HIS A 712 -17.73 -4.75 -15.01
N HIS A 713 -17.12 -5.75 -15.64
CA HIS A 713 -17.42 -6.15 -17.01
C HIS A 713 -18.30 -7.39 -17.09
N ALA A 714 -18.70 -7.94 -15.97
CA ALA A 714 -19.73 -8.99 -15.92
C ALA A 714 -21.11 -8.32 -15.99
N ILE A 715 -21.89 -8.64 -17.02
CA ILE A 715 -23.17 -7.99 -17.31
C ILE A 715 -24.25 -8.45 -16.33
N ASP A 716 -24.15 -9.71 -15.88
CA ASP A 716 -25.15 -10.36 -15.03
C ASP A 716 -24.52 -11.43 -14.13
N LYS A 717 -25.36 -12.09 -13.33
CA LYS A 717 -24.95 -13.22 -12.47
C LYS A 717 -24.37 -14.39 -13.27
N VAL A 718 -24.90 -14.66 -14.45
CA VAL A 718 -24.42 -15.75 -15.33
C VAL A 718 -22.98 -15.49 -15.76
N GLY A 719 -22.63 -14.24 -16.10
CA GLY A 719 -21.25 -13.87 -16.43
C GLY A 719 -20.29 -14.05 -15.26
N LEU A 720 -20.73 -13.74 -14.03
CA LEU A 720 -19.92 -13.95 -12.80
C LEU A 720 -19.71 -15.44 -12.52
N GLU A 721 -20.75 -16.26 -12.69
CA GLU A 721 -20.66 -17.72 -12.52
C GLU A 721 -19.74 -18.34 -13.58
N ALA A 722 -19.81 -17.88 -14.83
CA ALA A 722 -18.95 -18.35 -15.92
C ALA A 722 -17.47 -18.02 -15.63
N ILE A 723 -17.17 -16.82 -15.09
CA ILE A 723 -15.82 -16.46 -14.65
C ILE A 723 -15.37 -17.42 -13.53
N GLY A 724 -16.22 -17.69 -12.55
CA GLY A 724 -15.93 -18.61 -11.45
C GLY A 724 -15.58 -20.02 -11.94
N LYS A 725 -16.34 -20.55 -12.90
CA LYS A 725 -16.08 -21.87 -13.51
C LYS A 725 -14.75 -21.94 -14.26
N ARG A 726 -14.27 -20.80 -14.81
CA ARG A 726 -13.04 -20.72 -15.62
C ARG A 726 -11.80 -20.29 -14.84
N VAL A 727 -11.87 -20.12 -13.52
CA VAL A 727 -10.73 -19.63 -12.73
C VAL A 727 -9.49 -20.49 -12.94
N GLY A 728 -9.61 -21.81 -13.02
CA GLY A 728 -8.49 -22.72 -13.28
C GLY A 728 -7.79 -22.53 -14.65
N GLU A 729 -8.51 -21.99 -15.64
CA GLU A 729 -7.94 -21.65 -16.96
C GLU A 729 -7.30 -20.24 -16.95
N LEU A 730 -7.90 -19.30 -16.17
CA LEU A 730 -7.40 -17.94 -16.04
C LEU A 730 -6.13 -17.88 -15.18
N VAL A 731 -6.11 -18.64 -14.08
CA VAL A 731 -4.97 -18.75 -13.18
C VAL A 731 -4.58 -20.21 -13.10
N ARG A 732 -3.48 -20.55 -13.74
CA ARG A 732 -2.97 -21.93 -13.71
C ARG A 732 -2.11 -22.14 -12.47
N GLU A 733 -2.38 -23.24 -11.76
CA GLU A 733 -1.73 -23.58 -10.50
C GLU A 733 -1.38 -25.07 -10.46
N GLY A 734 -0.32 -25.38 -9.72
CA GLY A 734 0.09 -26.74 -9.40
C GLY A 734 0.77 -26.79 -8.05
N THR A 735 1.14 -27.98 -7.61
CA THR A 735 2.04 -28.14 -6.47
C THR A 735 3.51 -28.22 -6.92
N HIS A 736 4.44 -27.91 -6.03
CA HIS A 736 5.86 -28.07 -6.31
C HIS A 736 6.22 -29.53 -6.63
N GLU A 737 5.61 -30.48 -5.93
CA GLU A 737 5.75 -31.91 -6.22
C GLU A 737 5.27 -32.25 -7.64
N GLN A 738 4.10 -31.75 -8.06
CA GLN A 738 3.60 -31.94 -9.43
C GLN A 738 4.57 -31.37 -10.46
N TYR A 739 5.08 -30.14 -10.22
CA TYR A 739 6.06 -29.52 -11.10
C TYR A 739 7.35 -30.32 -11.23
N GLN A 740 7.84 -30.96 -10.15
CA GLN A 740 9.01 -31.82 -10.18
C GLN A 740 8.79 -33.10 -10.98
N GLN A 741 7.56 -33.65 -10.96
CA GLN A 741 7.19 -34.87 -11.68
C GLN A 741 6.82 -34.59 -13.14
N ASP A 742 6.13 -33.50 -13.40
CA ASP A 742 5.58 -33.11 -14.68
C ASP A 742 5.71 -31.58 -14.86
N PRO A 743 6.88 -31.08 -15.29
CA PRO A 743 7.10 -29.65 -15.45
C PRO A 743 6.13 -28.97 -16.44
N ASP A 744 5.70 -29.71 -17.46
CA ASP A 744 4.84 -29.22 -18.54
C ASP A 744 3.34 -29.31 -18.22
N PHE A 745 2.94 -29.55 -16.98
CA PHE A 745 1.55 -29.70 -16.53
C PHE A 745 0.64 -28.56 -17.01
N VAL A 746 1.19 -27.35 -17.20
CA VAL A 746 0.51 -26.16 -17.66
C VAL A 746 0.15 -26.24 -19.16
N GLN A 747 0.90 -27.01 -19.94
CA GLN A 747 0.74 -27.13 -21.39
C GLN A 747 -0.29 -28.22 -21.74
N HIS A 748 -0.63 -29.10 -20.80
CA HIS A 748 -1.62 -30.16 -21.03
C HIS A 748 -3.00 -29.58 -21.36
N GLY A 749 -3.61 -30.08 -22.42
CA GLY A 749 -4.93 -29.61 -22.90
C GLY A 749 -4.88 -28.39 -23.84
N GLY A 750 -3.69 -27.93 -24.22
CA GLY A 750 -3.52 -26.95 -25.27
C GLY A 750 -3.96 -27.52 -26.64
N HIS A 751 -4.81 -26.77 -27.37
CA HIS A 751 -5.16 -27.09 -28.75
C HIS A 751 -4.27 -26.32 -29.72
N GLU A 752 -3.96 -26.94 -30.87
CA GLU A 752 -3.29 -26.21 -31.96
C GLU A 752 -4.23 -25.09 -32.47
N LEU A 753 -3.72 -23.84 -32.40
CA LEU A 753 -4.49 -22.69 -32.78
C LEU A 753 -4.39 -22.43 -34.28
N VAL A 754 -5.46 -22.75 -35.01
CA VAL A 754 -5.55 -22.50 -36.43
C VAL A 754 -5.85 -21.03 -36.72
N SER A 755 -5.11 -20.42 -37.64
CA SER A 755 -5.32 -19.03 -38.07
C SER A 755 -5.66 -18.99 -39.56
N LEU A 756 -6.72 -18.23 -39.90
CA LEU A 756 -7.06 -17.94 -41.30
C LEU A 756 -6.21 -16.78 -41.87
N TRP A 757 -5.47 -16.09 -41.04
CA TRP A 757 -4.69 -14.92 -41.42
C TRP A 757 -3.20 -15.28 -41.45
N LYS A 758 -2.48 -14.62 -42.36
CA LYS A 758 -1.01 -14.68 -42.36
C LYS A 758 -0.50 -14.06 -41.06
N GLU A 759 0.52 -14.67 -40.48
CA GLU A 759 1.19 -14.10 -39.34
C GLU A 759 1.83 -12.75 -39.71
N VAL A 760 1.67 -11.77 -38.81
CA VAL A 760 2.30 -10.47 -38.95
C VAL A 760 3.74 -10.60 -38.46
N SER A 761 4.68 -10.25 -39.33
CA SER A 761 6.10 -10.15 -38.96
C SER A 761 6.37 -8.78 -38.36
N TYR A 762 6.96 -8.77 -37.18
CA TYR A 762 7.47 -7.56 -36.53
C TYR A 762 8.99 -7.49 -36.72
N ASP A 763 9.42 -6.69 -37.69
CA ASP A 763 10.77 -6.58 -38.19
C ASP A 763 11.60 -5.46 -37.49
N GLY A 764 11.16 -4.99 -36.37
CA GLY A 764 11.87 -4.00 -35.57
C GLY A 764 13.18 -4.52 -34.97
N GLN A 765 14.06 -3.61 -34.60
CA GLN A 765 15.35 -3.95 -33.97
C GLN A 765 15.16 -4.67 -32.62
N HIS A 766 14.03 -4.46 -31.98
CA HIS A 766 13.63 -5.03 -30.70
C HIS A 766 12.23 -5.64 -30.81
N ALA A 767 11.94 -6.61 -29.96
CA ALA A 767 10.60 -7.15 -29.77
C ALA A 767 10.28 -7.14 -28.26
N TRP A 768 9.41 -6.25 -27.85
CA TRP A 768 9.14 -6.06 -26.42
C TRP A 768 8.12 -7.06 -25.90
N GLY A 769 8.41 -7.62 -24.72
CA GLY A 769 7.53 -8.54 -24.01
C GLY A 769 7.63 -8.40 -22.50
N MET A 770 6.72 -9.05 -21.80
CA MET A 770 6.64 -9.06 -20.34
C MET A 770 6.35 -10.47 -19.84
N SER A 771 6.91 -10.83 -18.70
CA SER A 771 6.52 -12.03 -17.96
C SER A 771 6.07 -11.65 -16.54
N ILE A 772 5.08 -12.37 -16.02
CA ILE A 772 4.53 -12.18 -14.67
C ILE A 772 4.52 -13.52 -13.95
N ASP A 773 5.37 -13.66 -12.96
CA ASP A 773 5.46 -14.87 -12.14
C ASP A 773 4.43 -14.84 -11.00
N LEU A 774 3.36 -15.63 -11.14
CA LEU A 774 2.30 -15.72 -10.12
C LEU A 774 2.76 -16.47 -8.86
N ASN A 775 3.86 -17.21 -8.94
CA ASN A 775 4.48 -17.85 -7.78
C ASN A 775 5.16 -16.82 -6.85
N LYS A 776 5.52 -15.66 -7.38
CA LYS A 776 6.16 -14.56 -6.65
C LYS A 776 5.21 -13.40 -6.33
N CYS A 777 4.11 -13.25 -7.07
CA CYS A 777 3.18 -12.13 -6.87
C CYS A 777 2.43 -12.26 -5.55
N ILE A 778 2.55 -11.24 -4.68
CA ILE A 778 1.90 -11.18 -3.36
C ILE A 778 0.70 -10.21 -3.34
N GLY A 779 0.31 -9.63 -4.48
CA GLY A 779 -0.87 -8.77 -4.60
C GLY A 779 -0.79 -7.39 -3.94
N CYS A 780 0.37 -6.90 -3.53
CA CYS A 780 0.58 -5.70 -2.68
C CYS A 780 0.17 -4.34 -3.30
N ASN A 781 -0.36 -4.28 -4.50
CA ASN A 781 -0.81 -3.09 -5.23
C ASN A 781 0.27 -2.00 -5.51
N ALA A 782 1.52 -2.18 -5.10
CA ALA A 782 2.58 -1.18 -5.35
C ALA A 782 2.74 -0.85 -6.85
N CYS A 783 2.63 -1.86 -7.73
CA CYS A 783 2.70 -1.70 -9.18
C CYS A 783 1.54 -0.87 -9.74
N LEU A 784 0.35 -0.91 -9.12
CA LEU A 784 -0.81 -0.10 -9.50
C LEU A 784 -0.53 1.38 -9.23
N VAL A 785 -0.10 1.73 -8.01
CA VAL A 785 0.22 3.12 -7.64
C VAL A 785 1.42 3.65 -8.42
N ALA A 786 2.45 2.82 -8.64
CA ALA A 786 3.60 3.19 -9.47
C ALA A 786 3.19 3.51 -10.92
N CYS A 787 2.24 2.75 -11.48
CA CYS A 787 1.71 3.02 -12.81
C CYS A 787 0.93 4.33 -12.86
N GLN A 788 0.14 4.66 -11.82
CA GLN A 788 -0.58 5.93 -11.70
C GLN A 788 0.40 7.11 -11.70
N ALA A 789 1.42 7.05 -10.84
CA ALA A 789 2.43 8.10 -10.73
C ALA A 789 3.24 8.28 -12.02
N GLU A 790 3.68 7.20 -12.65
CA GLU A 790 4.49 7.22 -13.88
C GLU A 790 3.72 7.75 -15.09
N ASN A 791 2.47 7.32 -15.26
CA ASN A 791 1.73 7.50 -16.50
C ASN A 791 0.62 8.56 -16.41
N ASN A 792 0.66 9.41 -15.37
CA ASN A 792 -0.35 10.45 -15.13
C ASN A 792 -1.79 9.88 -15.20
N VAL A 793 -2.02 8.71 -14.61
CA VAL A 793 -3.34 8.09 -14.59
C VAL A 793 -4.24 8.84 -13.61
N PRO A 794 -5.40 9.36 -14.05
CA PRO A 794 -6.24 10.19 -13.20
C PRO A 794 -6.98 9.38 -12.14
N VAL A 795 -7.32 10.04 -11.04
CA VAL A 795 -8.27 9.59 -10.02
C VAL A 795 -9.67 10.05 -10.43
N VAL A 796 -10.66 9.20 -10.29
CA VAL A 796 -12.04 9.48 -10.71
C VAL A 796 -13.03 9.60 -9.56
N GLY A 797 -12.69 9.09 -8.38
CA GLY A 797 -13.51 9.15 -7.17
C GLY A 797 -14.49 7.99 -7.01
N LYS A 798 -15.02 7.85 -5.80
CA LYS A 798 -15.86 6.74 -5.35
C LYS A 798 -17.05 6.45 -6.28
N GLU A 799 -17.82 7.48 -6.64
CA GLU A 799 -19.01 7.34 -7.47
C GLU A 799 -18.68 6.78 -8.85
N GLN A 800 -17.58 7.22 -9.45
CA GLN A 800 -17.18 6.75 -10.77
C GLN A 800 -16.61 5.34 -10.73
N VAL A 801 -15.88 4.98 -9.69
CA VAL A 801 -15.47 3.58 -9.47
C VAL A 801 -16.69 2.69 -9.29
N ALA A 802 -17.70 3.09 -8.51
CA ALA A 802 -18.95 2.34 -8.36
C ALA A 802 -19.74 2.17 -9.68
N ARG A 803 -19.47 3.00 -10.69
CA ARG A 803 -19.98 2.92 -12.06
C ARG A 803 -19.05 2.15 -13.03
N GLY A 804 -17.96 1.55 -12.56
CA GLY A 804 -16.98 0.83 -13.39
C GLY A 804 -16.12 1.73 -14.27
N ARG A 805 -15.81 2.96 -13.83
CA ARG A 805 -15.07 3.97 -14.61
C ARG A 805 -13.69 4.31 -14.02
N GLU A 806 -13.16 3.46 -13.15
CA GLU A 806 -11.79 3.60 -12.69
C GLU A 806 -10.81 3.59 -13.88
N MET A 807 -9.72 4.37 -13.76
CA MET A 807 -8.77 4.58 -14.87
C MET A 807 -7.48 3.76 -14.75
N HIS A 808 -7.36 2.85 -13.82
CA HIS A 808 -6.16 2.04 -13.62
C HIS A 808 -5.76 1.28 -14.91
N TRP A 809 -4.50 1.47 -15.37
CA TRP A 809 -3.96 0.78 -16.54
C TRP A 809 -3.52 -0.65 -16.23
N ILE A 810 -3.21 -0.92 -14.97
CA ILE A 810 -2.99 -2.24 -14.40
C ILE A 810 -4.00 -2.44 -13.28
N ARG A 811 -4.69 -3.58 -13.26
CA ARG A 811 -5.52 -4.01 -12.13
C ARG A 811 -4.97 -5.32 -11.59
N ILE A 812 -5.20 -5.58 -10.32
CA ILE A 812 -4.85 -6.84 -9.67
C ILE A 812 -6.15 -7.60 -9.41
N ASP A 813 -6.47 -8.54 -10.30
CA ASP A 813 -7.64 -9.39 -10.14
C ASP A 813 -7.38 -10.41 -9.03
N ARG A 814 -8.41 -10.70 -8.25
CA ARG A 814 -8.38 -11.66 -7.15
C ARG A 814 -9.33 -12.80 -7.47
N TYR A 815 -8.86 -14.03 -7.28
CA TYR A 815 -9.67 -15.23 -7.42
C TYR A 815 -9.59 -16.05 -6.15
N PHE A 816 -10.71 -16.64 -5.75
CA PHE A 816 -10.75 -17.66 -4.71
C PHE A 816 -10.60 -19.04 -5.34
N ARG A 817 -9.82 -19.89 -4.68
CA ARG A 817 -9.58 -21.29 -5.04
C ARG A 817 -9.98 -22.16 -3.86
N GLY A 818 -10.86 -23.14 -4.09
CA GLY A 818 -11.42 -24.02 -3.07
C GLY A 818 -12.76 -24.58 -3.52
N SER A 819 -13.38 -25.42 -2.70
CA SER A 819 -14.67 -26.05 -2.94
C SER A 819 -15.85 -25.10 -2.72
N GLY A 820 -15.64 -23.99 -2.03
CA GLY A 820 -16.66 -22.97 -1.75
C GLY A 820 -16.18 -21.88 -0.81
N ALA A 821 -17.05 -20.93 -0.46
CA ALA A 821 -16.71 -19.81 0.39
C ALA A 821 -16.47 -20.20 1.86
N GLU A 822 -17.00 -21.33 2.30
CA GLU A 822 -16.84 -21.92 3.63
C GLU A 822 -15.72 -22.99 3.65
N ASP A 823 -14.95 -23.12 2.56
CA ASP A 823 -13.84 -24.07 2.47
C ASP A 823 -12.73 -23.70 3.47
N GLU A 824 -12.35 -24.60 4.32
CA GLU A 824 -11.28 -24.40 5.30
C GLU A 824 -9.88 -24.25 4.66
N ASP A 825 -9.66 -24.75 3.43
CA ASP A 825 -8.42 -24.56 2.64
C ASP A 825 -8.57 -23.49 1.54
N LEU A 826 -9.47 -22.56 1.72
CA LEU A 826 -9.70 -21.49 0.75
C LEU A 826 -8.40 -20.74 0.49
N GLN A 827 -8.01 -20.65 -0.77
CA GLN A 827 -6.83 -19.92 -1.23
C GLN A 827 -7.25 -18.65 -1.97
N VAL A 828 -6.43 -17.64 -1.88
CA VAL A 828 -6.56 -16.40 -2.66
C VAL A 828 -5.41 -16.32 -3.63
N VAL A 829 -5.70 -16.01 -4.90
CA VAL A 829 -4.69 -15.80 -5.93
C VAL A 829 -4.87 -14.43 -6.54
N HIS A 830 -3.78 -13.72 -6.71
CA HIS A 830 -3.73 -12.43 -7.37
C HIS A 830 -3.12 -12.54 -8.76
N GLN A 831 -3.76 -11.88 -9.73
CA GLN A 831 -3.28 -11.83 -11.10
C GLN A 831 -3.23 -10.37 -11.57
N PRO A 832 -2.04 -9.78 -11.73
CA PRO A 832 -1.89 -8.48 -12.37
C PRO A 832 -2.30 -8.56 -13.85
N VAL A 833 -3.24 -7.72 -14.27
CA VAL A 833 -3.76 -7.69 -15.65
C VAL A 833 -3.65 -6.28 -16.22
N MET A 834 -2.92 -6.13 -17.32
CA MET A 834 -2.78 -4.91 -18.10
C MET A 834 -2.98 -5.20 -19.58
N CYS A 835 -2.81 -4.19 -20.44
CA CYS A 835 -2.81 -4.44 -21.89
C CYS A 835 -1.76 -5.48 -22.24
N GLN A 836 -2.18 -6.58 -22.86
CA GLN A 836 -1.34 -7.72 -23.19
C GLN A 836 -0.50 -7.50 -24.46
N GLN A 837 -0.60 -6.35 -25.09
CA GLN A 837 0.10 -6.00 -26.34
C GLN A 837 -0.07 -7.10 -27.41
N CYS A 838 -1.32 -7.54 -27.61
CA CYS A 838 -1.67 -8.65 -28.50
C CYS A 838 -1.18 -8.43 -29.92
N GLU A 839 -0.53 -9.42 -30.54
CA GLU A 839 -0.07 -9.33 -31.93
C GLU A 839 -1.26 -9.35 -32.90
N ASN A 840 -2.28 -10.18 -32.62
CA ASN A 840 -3.55 -10.17 -33.31
C ASN A 840 -4.56 -9.32 -32.51
N ALA A 841 -4.37 -8.01 -32.47
CA ALA A 841 -5.09 -7.11 -31.58
C ALA A 841 -6.55 -6.89 -32.01
N PRO A 842 -7.56 -7.44 -31.28
CA PRO A 842 -8.97 -7.23 -31.63
C PRO A 842 -9.40 -5.78 -31.54
N CYS A 843 -8.70 -4.98 -30.71
CA CYS A 843 -8.97 -3.56 -30.53
C CYS A 843 -8.55 -2.70 -31.74
N GLU A 844 -7.60 -3.16 -32.56
CA GLU A 844 -7.20 -2.46 -33.80
C GLU A 844 -8.22 -2.65 -34.90
N GLN A 845 -8.74 -3.87 -35.07
CA GLN A 845 -9.69 -4.22 -36.13
C GLN A 845 -10.98 -3.39 -36.05
N VAL A 846 -11.37 -2.95 -34.87
CA VAL A 846 -12.64 -2.22 -34.65
C VAL A 846 -12.46 -0.72 -34.51
N CYS A 847 -11.23 -0.20 -34.63
CA CYS A 847 -11.01 1.23 -34.51
C CYS A 847 -11.24 1.95 -35.86
N PRO A 848 -12.30 2.81 -35.97
CA PRO A 848 -12.65 3.43 -37.27
C PRO A 848 -11.62 4.47 -37.73
N VAL A 849 -10.73 4.90 -36.86
CA VAL A 849 -9.75 5.98 -37.16
C VAL A 849 -8.30 5.52 -36.98
N ALA A 850 -8.05 4.23 -36.85
CA ALA A 850 -6.73 3.66 -36.61
C ALA A 850 -5.95 4.39 -35.47
N ALA A 851 -6.66 4.74 -34.38
CA ALA A 851 -6.04 5.32 -33.19
C ALA A 851 -5.28 4.28 -32.34
N THR A 852 -5.52 3.00 -32.60
CA THR A 852 -4.80 1.87 -32.01
C THR A 852 -4.07 1.14 -33.13
N VAL A 853 -2.74 1.08 -33.06
CA VAL A 853 -1.88 0.55 -34.14
C VAL A 853 -0.65 -0.14 -33.55
N HIS A 854 -0.09 -1.09 -34.30
CA HIS A 854 1.18 -1.73 -33.93
C HIS A 854 2.39 -0.96 -34.41
N THR A 855 3.41 -0.94 -33.54
CA THR A 855 4.78 -0.56 -33.94
C THR A 855 5.49 -1.77 -34.57
N ARG A 856 6.62 -1.51 -35.25
CA ARG A 856 7.47 -2.58 -35.78
C ARG A 856 8.10 -3.47 -34.68
N GLU A 857 8.08 -3.01 -33.44
CA GLU A 857 8.61 -3.73 -32.28
C GLU A 857 7.52 -4.49 -31.49
N GLY A 858 6.30 -4.55 -32.07
CA GLY A 858 5.18 -5.30 -31.52
C GLY A 858 4.41 -4.62 -30.41
N LEU A 859 4.62 -3.33 -30.15
CA LEU A 859 3.80 -2.57 -29.22
C LEU A 859 2.47 -2.18 -29.87
N ASN A 860 1.36 -2.40 -29.19
CA ASN A 860 0.07 -1.87 -29.56
C ASN A 860 -0.04 -0.45 -29.01
N ASP A 861 0.29 0.54 -29.82
CA ASP A 861 0.30 1.95 -29.44
C ASP A 861 -1.09 2.56 -29.45
N MET A 862 -1.26 3.64 -28.68
CA MET A 862 -2.46 4.45 -28.64
C MET A 862 -2.18 5.88 -29.08
N VAL A 863 -2.74 6.28 -30.22
CA VAL A 863 -2.61 7.65 -30.76
C VAL A 863 -3.78 8.49 -30.26
N TYR A 864 -3.59 9.20 -29.16
CA TYR A 864 -4.64 9.94 -28.46
C TYR A 864 -5.33 10.97 -29.35
N ASN A 865 -4.57 11.69 -30.18
CA ASN A 865 -5.11 12.73 -31.07
C ASN A 865 -6.03 12.20 -32.20
N ARG A 866 -5.93 10.90 -32.53
CA ARG A 866 -6.82 10.25 -33.50
C ARG A 866 -8.07 9.68 -32.84
N CYS A 867 -8.04 9.43 -31.54
CA CYS A 867 -9.14 8.78 -30.84
C CYS A 867 -10.38 9.68 -30.80
N ILE A 868 -11.49 9.18 -31.32
CA ILE A 868 -12.81 9.87 -31.32
C ILE A 868 -13.78 9.29 -30.28
N GLY A 869 -13.32 8.35 -29.45
CA GLY A 869 -14.09 7.84 -28.32
C GLY A 869 -15.23 6.89 -28.63
N THR A 870 -15.19 6.13 -29.72
CA THR A 870 -16.24 5.13 -30.05
C THR A 870 -16.34 4.00 -29.03
N ARG A 871 -15.30 3.73 -28.25
CA ARG A 871 -15.20 2.72 -27.17
C ARG A 871 -15.37 1.26 -27.62
N TYR A 872 -15.59 0.98 -28.90
CA TYR A 872 -15.72 -0.38 -29.40
C TYR A 872 -14.47 -1.21 -29.08
N CYS A 873 -13.29 -0.62 -29.12
CA CYS A 873 -12.03 -1.28 -28.73
C CYS A 873 -12.02 -1.77 -27.26
N ALA A 874 -12.76 -1.12 -26.34
CA ALA A 874 -12.94 -1.58 -24.97
C ALA A 874 -13.85 -2.81 -24.91
N ASN A 875 -14.97 -2.78 -25.64
CA ASN A 875 -15.91 -3.91 -25.70
C ASN A 875 -15.25 -5.14 -26.32
N ASN A 876 -14.43 -4.93 -27.37
CA ASN A 876 -13.78 -6.02 -28.10
C ASN A 876 -12.49 -6.54 -27.43
N CYS A 877 -11.97 -5.84 -26.42
CA CYS A 877 -10.83 -6.32 -25.66
C CYS A 877 -11.23 -7.49 -24.75
N PRO A 878 -10.66 -8.71 -24.94
CA PRO A 878 -11.02 -9.85 -24.08
C PRO A 878 -10.55 -9.66 -22.63
N TYR A 879 -9.47 -8.90 -22.43
CA TYR A 879 -8.87 -8.63 -21.11
C TYR A 879 -9.53 -7.47 -20.36
N LYS A 880 -10.40 -6.69 -21.01
CA LYS A 880 -11.11 -5.53 -20.44
C LYS A 880 -10.17 -4.52 -19.77
N VAL A 881 -9.07 -4.19 -20.45
CA VAL A 881 -7.98 -3.33 -19.91
C VAL A 881 -7.89 -1.97 -20.60
N ARG A 882 -8.88 -1.62 -21.40
CA ARG A 882 -8.95 -0.32 -22.06
C ARG A 882 -9.92 0.57 -21.32
N ARG A 883 -9.41 1.74 -20.90
CA ARG A 883 -10.13 2.70 -20.04
C ARG A 883 -10.56 3.91 -20.87
N PHE A 884 -11.81 4.29 -20.76
CA PHE A 884 -12.32 5.49 -21.42
C PHE A 884 -12.25 6.69 -20.47
N ASN A 885 -11.68 7.79 -20.95
CA ASN A 885 -11.58 9.02 -20.19
C ASN A 885 -12.85 9.88 -20.36
N PHE A 886 -13.69 9.90 -19.32
CA PHE A 886 -14.94 10.67 -19.31
C PHE A 886 -14.73 12.15 -18.93
N PHE A 887 -13.59 12.51 -18.33
CA PHE A 887 -13.36 13.82 -17.75
C PHE A 887 -12.24 14.58 -18.47
N ASN A 888 -12.32 15.92 -18.43
CA ASN A 888 -11.24 16.76 -18.94
C ASN A 888 -10.23 17.04 -17.82
N ASN A 889 -9.33 16.08 -17.59
CA ASN A 889 -8.34 16.16 -16.52
C ASN A 889 -7.40 17.37 -16.66
N THR A 890 -7.08 17.79 -17.88
CA THR A 890 -6.27 18.98 -18.12
C THR A 890 -6.95 20.24 -17.57
N LYS A 891 -8.26 20.41 -17.85
CA LYS A 891 -9.04 21.56 -17.34
C LYS A 891 -9.19 21.50 -15.81
N GLU A 892 -9.31 20.31 -15.26
CA GLU A 892 -9.37 20.11 -13.81
C GLU A 892 -8.08 20.56 -13.10
N LEU A 893 -6.93 20.24 -13.68
CA LEU A 893 -5.63 20.65 -13.14
C LEU A 893 -5.39 22.18 -13.29
N ASP A 894 -6.10 22.85 -14.21
CA ASP A 894 -5.97 24.30 -14.42
C ASP A 894 -6.72 25.14 -13.37
N GLN A 895 -7.54 24.51 -12.52
CA GLN A 895 -8.24 25.22 -11.45
C GLN A 895 -7.24 25.80 -10.43
N PRO A 896 -7.42 27.05 -9.95
CA PRO A 896 -6.48 27.67 -9.01
C PRO A 896 -6.19 26.81 -7.76
N GLN A 897 -7.20 26.10 -7.27
CA GLN A 897 -7.10 25.22 -6.09
C GLN A 897 -6.28 23.96 -6.35
N ARG A 898 -6.03 23.60 -7.61
CA ARG A 898 -5.34 22.37 -8.02
C ARG A 898 -4.01 22.61 -8.74
N GLN A 899 -3.53 23.86 -8.78
CA GLN A 899 -2.29 24.20 -9.48
C GLN A 899 -1.07 23.44 -8.95
N LEU A 900 -0.99 23.18 -7.64
CA LEU A 900 0.08 22.39 -7.05
C LEU A 900 0.11 20.95 -7.61
N LEU A 901 -1.05 20.35 -7.88
CA LEU A 901 -1.14 19.00 -8.44
C LEU A 901 -0.55 18.88 -9.86
N GLN A 902 -0.44 20.00 -10.60
CA GLN A 902 0.24 20.01 -11.89
C GLN A 902 1.73 19.66 -11.74
N LEU A 903 2.33 20.02 -10.61
CA LEU A 903 3.73 19.75 -10.33
C LEU A 903 4.02 18.26 -10.13
N ALA A 904 3.01 17.48 -9.76
CA ALA A 904 3.12 16.02 -9.62
C ALA A 904 3.13 15.28 -10.98
N GLN A 905 2.73 15.96 -12.06
CA GLN A 905 2.60 15.31 -13.37
C GLN A 905 3.97 15.02 -13.98
N ASN A 906 4.13 13.79 -14.50
CA ASN A 906 5.31 13.38 -15.25
C ASN A 906 5.33 14.12 -16.61
N PRO A 907 6.35 14.95 -16.92
CA PRO A 907 6.40 15.70 -18.16
C PRO A 907 6.59 14.83 -19.41
N GLU A 908 7.10 13.60 -19.24
CA GLU A 908 7.30 12.65 -20.35
C GLU A 908 5.99 11.99 -20.83
N VAL A 909 4.91 12.15 -20.10
CA VAL A 909 3.63 11.49 -20.37
C VAL A 909 2.51 12.52 -20.46
N THR A 910 1.81 12.55 -21.60
CA THR A 910 0.68 13.46 -21.82
C THR A 910 -0.43 13.22 -20.79
N VAL A 911 -0.96 14.29 -20.20
CA VAL A 911 -2.25 14.25 -19.49
C VAL A 911 -3.36 14.25 -20.54
N ARG A 912 -4.19 13.21 -20.55
CA ARG A 912 -5.18 13.02 -21.60
C ARG A 912 -6.42 13.87 -21.38
N SER A 913 -6.98 14.34 -22.48
CA SER A 913 -8.25 15.06 -22.48
C SER A 913 -9.44 14.10 -22.46
N ARG A 914 -10.65 14.63 -22.24
CA ARG A 914 -11.89 13.87 -22.28
C ARG A 914 -12.11 13.25 -23.67
N GLY A 915 -12.65 12.04 -23.70
CA GLY A 915 -13.14 11.39 -24.94
C GLY A 915 -12.13 10.48 -25.61
N VAL A 916 -11.01 10.15 -24.95
CA VAL A 916 -10.01 9.23 -25.49
C VAL A 916 -9.94 7.95 -24.67
N MET A 917 -9.44 6.89 -25.29
CA MET A 917 -9.14 5.62 -24.62
C MET A 917 -7.73 5.64 -24.09
N GLU A 918 -7.53 5.09 -22.89
CA GLU A 918 -6.24 4.90 -22.25
C GLU A 918 -5.97 3.42 -21.97
N LYS A 919 -4.71 3.03 -21.94
CA LYS A 919 -4.28 1.65 -21.65
C LYS A 919 -2.79 1.61 -21.30
N CYS A 920 -2.31 0.50 -20.76
CA CYS A 920 -0.89 0.25 -20.59
C CYS A 920 -0.13 0.30 -21.93
N THR A 921 1.01 1.02 -21.93
CA THR A 921 1.93 1.19 -23.08
C THR A 921 3.26 0.50 -22.86
N TYR A 922 3.43 -0.32 -21.81
CA TYR A 922 4.72 -0.79 -21.32
C TYR A 922 5.70 0.34 -20.97
N CYS A 923 5.16 1.48 -20.49
CA CYS A 923 5.96 2.69 -20.20
C CYS A 923 6.78 3.12 -21.41
N VAL A 924 6.12 3.34 -22.55
CA VAL A 924 6.77 3.68 -23.83
C VAL A 924 7.76 4.83 -23.71
N GLN A 925 7.52 5.81 -22.85
CA GLN A 925 8.45 6.90 -22.54
C GLN A 925 9.81 6.38 -22.03
N ARG A 926 9.83 5.38 -21.16
CA ARG A 926 11.07 4.77 -20.64
C ARG A 926 11.82 4.01 -21.75
N ILE A 927 11.07 3.34 -22.63
CA ILE A 927 11.65 2.67 -23.82
C ILE A 927 12.30 3.71 -24.73
N GLN A 928 11.62 4.82 -25.02
CA GLN A 928 12.14 5.87 -25.89
C GLN A 928 13.37 6.57 -25.28
N ASN A 929 13.36 6.85 -23.98
CA ASN A 929 14.50 7.45 -23.28
C ASN A 929 15.73 6.55 -23.35
N ALA A 930 15.60 5.24 -23.09
CA ALA A 930 16.69 4.29 -23.20
C ALA A 930 17.23 4.19 -24.67
N LYS A 931 16.33 4.26 -25.67
CA LYS A 931 16.73 4.32 -27.08
C LYS A 931 17.54 5.57 -27.43
N ILE A 932 17.10 6.73 -26.91
CA ILE A 932 17.80 8.00 -27.13
C ILE A 932 19.21 7.93 -26.50
N ASP A 933 19.30 7.47 -25.27
CA ASP A 933 20.59 7.38 -24.55
C ASP A 933 21.51 6.36 -25.24
N ALA A 934 21.05 5.17 -25.57
CA ALA A 934 21.83 4.16 -26.27
C ALA A 934 22.32 4.65 -27.63
N ARG A 935 21.46 5.36 -28.40
CA ARG A 935 21.83 5.95 -29.68
C ARG A 935 22.86 7.06 -29.53
N SER A 936 22.75 7.91 -28.52
CA SER A 936 23.73 8.98 -28.25
C SER A 936 25.10 8.43 -27.87
N GLU A 937 25.12 7.25 -27.25
CA GLU A 937 26.34 6.52 -26.88
C GLU A 937 26.84 5.56 -27.97
N GLY A 938 26.17 5.50 -29.13
CA GLY A 938 26.53 4.62 -30.25
C GLY A 938 26.46 3.12 -29.97
N ARG A 939 25.57 2.71 -29.03
CA ARG A 939 25.42 1.32 -28.62
C ARG A 939 23.95 0.81 -28.74
N LEU A 940 23.80 -0.47 -28.53
CA LEU A 940 22.46 -1.08 -28.36
C LEU A 940 22.02 -1.02 -26.92
N ILE A 941 20.69 -1.09 -26.70
CA ILE A 941 20.08 -1.23 -25.37
C ILE A 941 20.55 -2.55 -24.75
N ARG A 942 20.93 -2.49 -23.48
CA ARG A 942 21.35 -3.66 -22.69
C ARG A 942 20.13 -4.31 -22.03
N ASP A 943 20.25 -5.60 -21.68
CA ASP A 943 19.21 -6.26 -20.88
C ASP A 943 19.10 -5.63 -19.49
N GLY A 944 17.89 -5.44 -19.00
CA GLY A 944 17.61 -4.80 -17.72
C GLY A 944 17.76 -3.26 -17.69
N GLU A 945 18.22 -2.63 -18.77
CA GLU A 945 18.34 -1.16 -18.86
C GLU A 945 16.97 -0.47 -18.86
N ILE A 946 15.97 -1.10 -19.47
CA ILE A 946 14.59 -0.64 -19.43
C ILE A 946 13.85 -1.41 -18.34
N GLN A 947 13.34 -0.68 -17.35
CA GLN A 947 12.46 -1.22 -16.34
C GLN A 947 11.14 -0.45 -16.41
N THR A 948 10.03 -1.16 -16.61
CA THR A 948 8.70 -0.55 -16.49
C THR A 948 8.44 -0.12 -15.04
N ALA A 949 7.57 0.87 -14.82
CA ALA A 949 7.28 1.36 -13.46
C ALA A 949 6.77 0.24 -12.53
N CYS A 950 5.91 -0.65 -13.06
CA CYS A 950 5.39 -1.79 -12.32
C CYS A 950 6.45 -2.86 -12.01
N GLN A 951 7.45 -3.05 -12.89
CA GLN A 951 8.58 -3.94 -12.64
C GLN A 951 9.50 -3.38 -11.55
N GLN A 952 9.89 -2.11 -11.69
CA GLN A 952 10.87 -1.48 -10.81
C GLN A 952 10.41 -1.44 -9.35
N VAL A 953 9.13 -1.16 -9.12
CA VAL A 953 8.55 -1.09 -7.77
C VAL A 953 8.40 -2.45 -7.10
N CYS A 954 8.35 -3.55 -7.87
CA CYS A 954 7.94 -4.86 -7.39
C CYS A 954 8.93 -5.45 -6.37
N PRO A 955 8.55 -5.63 -5.09
CA PRO A 955 9.46 -6.13 -4.06
C PRO A 955 9.90 -7.57 -4.33
N THR A 956 9.03 -8.37 -4.94
CA THR A 956 9.26 -9.79 -5.22
C THR A 956 9.87 -10.05 -6.60
N ARG A 957 10.06 -9.02 -7.44
CA ARG A 957 10.44 -9.18 -8.85
C ARG A 957 9.55 -10.16 -9.61
N ALA A 958 8.23 -10.11 -9.35
CA ALA A 958 7.27 -10.94 -10.06
C ALA A 958 7.04 -10.48 -11.50
N ILE A 959 7.27 -9.20 -11.81
CA ILE A 959 7.08 -8.60 -13.14
C ILE A 959 8.44 -8.37 -13.76
N GLU A 960 8.63 -8.87 -14.98
CA GLU A 960 9.82 -8.65 -15.77
C GLU A 960 9.48 -8.21 -17.19
N PHE A 961 10.28 -7.28 -17.74
CA PHE A 961 10.13 -6.71 -19.06
C PHE A 961 11.46 -6.78 -19.81
N GLY A 962 11.42 -7.07 -21.12
CA GLY A 962 12.65 -7.13 -21.91
C GLY A 962 12.40 -7.36 -23.40
N ASP A 963 13.49 -7.56 -24.11
CA ASP A 963 13.54 -7.79 -25.55
C ASP A 963 13.47 -9.29 -25.86
N LEU A 964 12.42 -9.72 -26.53
CA LEU A 964 12.20 -11.13 -26.89
C LEU A 964 13.16 -11.62 -28.01
N ASN A 965 13.80 -10.71 -28.75
CA ASN A 965 14.76 -11.05 -29.81
C ASN A 965 16.19 -11.28 -29.28
N LYS A 966 16.40 -11.10 -27.98
CA LYS A 966 17.69 -11.26 -27.33
C LYS A 966 17.63 -12.36 -26.27
N ASP A 967 18.79 -12.81 -25.83
CA ASP A 967 18.91 -13.76 -24.71
C ASP A 967 18.66 -13.02 -23.38
N THR A 968 17.40 -12.58 -23.18
CA THR A 968 16.94 -11.90 -21.97
C THR A 968 16.19 -12.90 -21.06
N ARG A 969 16.05 -12.53 -19.79
CA ARG A 969 15.27 -13.33 -18.85
C ARG A 969 13.79 -13.46 -19.29
N VAL A 970 13.23 -12.40 -19.86
CA VAL A 970 11.86 -12.42 -20.39
C VAL A 970 11.73 -13.34 -21.60
N ALA A 971 12.71 -13.34 -22.51
CA ALA A 971 12.71 -14.26 -23.66
C ALA A 971 12.77 -15.73 -23.18
N LYS A 972 13.60 -16.03 -22.17
CA LYS A 972 13.66 -17.37 -21.56
C LYS A 972 12.33 -17.75 -20.92
N SER A 973 11.68 -16.85 -20.18
CA SER A 973 10.36 -17.08 -19.61
C SER A 973 9.30 -17.37 -20.67
N HIS A 974 9.36 -16.71 -21.85
CA HIS A 974 8.43 -16.95 -22.95
C HIS A 974 8.66 -18.26 -23.70
N GLN A 975 9.92 -18.67 -23.84
CA GLN A 975 10.29 -19.75 -24.76
C GLN A 975 10.68 -21.05 -24.04
N GLN A 976 11.16 -20.98 -22.81
CA GLN A 976 11.81 -22.09 -22.12
C GLN A 976 11.20 -22.45 -20.76
N ASP A 977 10.48 -21.52 -20.09
CA ASP A 977 9.87 -21.83 -18.80
C ASP A 977 8.60 -22.68 -19.01
N PRO A 978 8.58 -23.93 -18.53
CA PRO A 978 7.43 -24.83 -18.75
C PRO A 978 6.16 -24.33 -18.05
N ARG A 979 6.27 -23.44 -17.06
CA ARG A 979 5.13 -22.82 -16.38
C ARG A 979 4.48 -21.68 -17.17
N ALA A 980 5.06 -21.28 -18.32
CA ALA A 980 4.57 -20.14 -19.10
C ALA A 980 3.25 -20.44 -19.79
N TYR A 981 2.30 -19.51 -19.71
CA TYR A 981 1.05 -19.57 -20.44
C TYR A 981 0.54 -18.17 -20.81
N GLY A 982 -0.17 -18.09 -21.94
CA GLY A 982 -0.88 -16.87 -22.34
C GLY A 982 -2.28 -16.85 -21.70
N LEU A 983 -2.70 -15.70 -21.16
CA LEU A 983 -4.06 -15.53 -20.68
C LEU A 983 -5.03 -15.53 -21.85
N LEU A 984 -6.10 -16.36 -21.81
CA LEU A 984 -7.08 -16.54 -22.87
C LEU A 984 -6.42 -16.91 -24.22
N ALA A 985 -5.42 -17.79 -24.19
CA ALA A 985 -4.63 -18.18 -25.37
C ALA A 985 -5.53 -18.77 -26.48
N GLU A 986 -6.65 -19.43 -26.11
CA GLU A 986 -7.62 -20.01 -27.03
C GLU A 986 -8.24 -19.00 -28.00
N LEU A 987 -8.21 -17.69 -27.70
CA LEU A 987 -8.69 -16.66 -28.59
C LEU A 987 -7.70 -16.29 -29.72
N ASN A 988 -6.51 -16.90 -29.70
CA ASN A 988 -5.44 -16.68 -30.68
C ASN A 988 -5.07 -15.20 -30.91
N VAL A 989 -5.18 -14.38 -29.86
CA VAL A 989 -4.78 -12.96 -29.92
C VAL A 989 -3.28 -12.73 -29.75
N LYS A 990 -2.51 -13.79 -29.48
CA LYS A 990 -1.05 -13.79 -29.29
C LYS A 990 -0.57 -12.70 -28.34
N PRO A 991 -0.81 -12.84 -27.01
CA PRO A 991 -0.37 -11.86 -26.02
C PRO A 991 1.17 -11.85 -25.90
N ARG A 992 1.76 -10.66 -25.78
CA ARG A 992 3.19 -10.46 -25.47
C ARG A 992 3.47 -10.37 -23.96
N THR A 993 2.46 -10.52 -23.13
CA THR A 993 2.58 -10.79 -21.70
C THR A 993 2.30 -12.27 -21.48
N VAL A 994 3.22 -12.99 -20.87
CA VAL A 994 3.00 -14.36 -20.40
C VAL A 994 2.95 -14.39 -18.89
N TYR A 995 2.21 -15.37 -18.37
CA TYR A 995 2.15 -15.65 -16.94
C TYR A 995 2.91 -16.94 -16.66
N LEU A 996 3.64 -16.97 -15.54
CA LEU A 996 4.20 -18.21 -15.01
C LEU A 996 3.27 -18.73 -13.92
N ALA A 997 2.87 -19.98 -14.04
CA ALA A 997 1.91 -20.61 -13.14
C ALA A 997 2.37 -20.55 -11.67
N ARG A 998 1.40 -20.41 -10.78
CA ARG A 998 1.62 -20.45 -9.34
C ARG A 998 1.92 -21.88 -8.89
N LEU A 999 2.91 -22.02 -8.02
CA LEU A 999 3.23 -23.27 -7.35
C LEU A 999 2.96 -23.14 -5.85
N ARG A 1000 2.25 -24.13 -5.29
CA ARG A 1000 2.12 -24.32 -3.83
C ARG A 1000 3.09 -25.37 -3.38
N ASN A 1001 3.59 -25.23 -2.15
CA ASN A 1001 4.44 -26.24 -1.51
C ASN A 1001 3.75 -26.82 -0.27
N PRO A 1002 2.60 -27.54 -0.41
CA PRO A 1002 1.91 -28.11 0.74
C PRO A 1002 2.75 -29.19 1.42
N HIS A 1003 2.56 -29.35 2.74
CA HIS A 1003 3.19 -30.45 3.48
C HIS A 1003 2.70 -31.82 2.96
N PRO A 1004 3.59 -32.77 2.65
CA PRO A 1004 3.18 -34.04 2.02
C PRO A 1004 2.08 -34.81 2.76
N ALA A 1005 2.15 -34.81 4.10
CA ALA A 1005 1.15 -35.51 4.92
C ALA A 1005 -0.25 -34.84 4.89
N LEU A 1006 -0.35 -33.58 4.52
CA LEU A 1006 -1.63 -32.87 4.34
C LEU A 1006 -2.14 -33.08 2.90
N ALA A 1007 -1.27 -32.96 1.90
CA ALA A 1007 -1.60 -33.13 0.49
C ALA A 1007 -2.11 -34.53 0.12
N ALA A 1008 -1.67 -35.57 0.81
CA ALA A 1008 -2.09 -36.95 0.56
C ALA A 1008 -3.56 -37.20 0.93
N GLN A 1009 -4.12 -36.45 1.87
CA GLN A 1009 -5.50 -36.61 2.36
C GLN A 1009 -6.51 -35.88 1.49
N ASP A 1010 -6.14 -34.71 0.95
CA ASP A 1010 -6.97 -33.96 0.02
C ASP A 1010 -7.25 -34.74 -1.28
N LYS A 1011 -6.35 -35.63 -1.70
CA LYS A 1011 -6.55 -36.55 -2.82
C LYS A 1011 -7.55 -37.67 -2.53
N GLY A 1012 -7.78 -38.03 -1.28
CA GLY A 1012 -8.71 -39.09 -0.83
C GLY A 1012 -10.18 -38.66 -0.82
N GLU A 1013 -10.46 -37.38 -0.52
CA GLU A 1013 -11.82 -36.84 -0.42
C GLU A 1013 -12.33 -36.30 -1.78
N GLY A 1014 -11.45 -35.92 -2.70
CA GLY A 1014 -11.79 -35.36 -4.01
C GLY A 1014 -11.98 -36.34 -5.16
N SER A 1015 -11.68 -37.67 -4.98
CA SER A 1015 -11.68 -38.64 -6.09
C SER A 1015 -13.05 -39.26 -6.43
N SER A 1016 -14.13 -38.82 -5.80
CA SER A 1016 -15.48 -39.35 -6.06
C SER A 1016 -16.35 -38.52 -7.03
N SER A 1017 -15.82 -37.45 -7.64
CA SER A 1017 -16.63 -36.55 -8.49
C SER A 1017 -16.08 -36.26 -9.91
N THR A 1018 -15.14 -37.05 -10.43
CA THR A 1018 -14.77 -36.99 -11.86
C THR A 1018 -15.31 -38.19 -12.62
N GLY A 1019 -16.63 -38.27 -12.70
CA GLY A 1019 -17.37 -39.15 -13.61
C GLY A 1019 -17.76 -38.37 -14.86
N GLY A 1020 -17.11 -38.71 -15.95
CA GLY A 1020 -17.46 -38.56 -17.35
C GLY A 1020 -18.42 -37.46 -17.83
N HIS A 1021 -17.90 -36.55 -18.64
CA HIS A 1021 -18.66 -36.11 -19.84
C HIS A 1021 -17.70 -36.03 -21.03
N SER A 1022 -18.00 -36.91 -21.98
CA SER A 1022 -17.48 -36.97 -23.35
C SER A 1022 -17.89 -35.75 -24.16
#